data_fbaeb3705ab1e8b9371b5761c230b846
#
_entry.id   fbaeb3705ab1e8b9371b5761c230b846
#
_cell.length_a   1.000
_cell.length_b   1.000
_cell.length_c   1.000
_cell.angle_alpha   90.00
_cell.angle_beta   90.00
_cell.angle_gamma   90.00
#
_symmetry.space_group_name_H-M   'P 1'
#
loop_
_entity.id
_entity.type
_entity.pdbx_description
1 polymer ?
#
loop_
_entity_poly.entity_id
_entity_poly.type
_entity_poly.pdbx_seq_one_letter_code
_entity_poly.pdbx_strand_id
1 'polypeptide(L)'
;MIGRKKKNSEPSVMDAVEKLCPDLKKDDLVTAFRFNLDTIVPGKKRDGVVIVDRDSLILFLDEKEERRIALSEISELKTENGVGTIFVFCKLIDGTEQLLCIGDMKCSKKAIESVKRINRIKERGFEYYDKLKSLKKDHSEGDAVGDKKVCPKCGRPLPRGSEKCPRCTSKFKTLMRLWGIVKPYKWFVILSVILFVVVSGLNLIIPEINKILTDDYINTKAPENVEAIEYTSVVLLMLLCQIVLRAIGVFRSHALIHASNSMVVDLRNMLFEKIQRLSIEKISKRTEGELMRRVSHDVAQIQNFLVYAFPSLVEQVLLFVAIGIVFIANDLSLLLLLILLPVPLVMFAFSFFWKKIHRLFRKCWQAGSKSNSVLHDIFSGIRVVKSFGMEHRETERYESAAAEERDLQIKSDTLWYTIMPIMQFFMCFGEFIILFYVGNSILDGLMTIGEMSKFSLYASMIYGPLRMFSHMPRRIIDFITSTNKVFEIIDESEEISDKENAASPIIKGDIDINHISFGYESGAEVLTNIDLHIKSGEFIGLVGKSGVGKSTLINLIMRMYDVEDGSICVDGVDIRDISQDALRSQMGVVLQETFLFSGTIYQNIAYAKPDATREEIIAVAKLAGCHNFIIKLPDGYDTKVGERGHSLSGGERQRVAIARALLHDPRILILDEATASLDTETEKQIQDALQNLSKNRTTIAIAHRLSTLRNATRLVVLDKGRIAEVGTHDELVEKKGIYYGLVMAQREMSKMGS
;
A
#
# COMPACT_ATOMS: atom_id res chain seq x y z
N MET A 1 36.99 13.15 17.08
CA MET A 1 37.40 12.98 15.67
C MET A 1 37.70 11.50 15.43
N ILE A 2 36.78 10.73 14.90
CA ILE A 2 37.04 9.37 14.41
C ILE A 2 36.30 9.32 13.08
N GLY A 3 37.11 9.18 12.00
CA GLY A 3 36.66 9.25 10.63
C GLY A 3 35.63 8.20 10.29
N ARG A 4 34.47 8.64 9.80
CA ARG A 4 33.51 7.79 9.09
C ARG A 4 34.19 7.29 7.80
N LYS A 5 34.60 6.02 7.76
CA LYS A 5 34.81 5.33 6.49
C LYS A 5 33.52 5.44 5.68
N LYS A 6 33.54 6.25 4.62
CA LYS A 6 32.54 6.19 3.55
C LYS A 6 32.51 4.74 3.04
N LYS A 7 31.42 4.01 3.20
CA LYS A 7 31.15 2.85 2.38
C LYS A 7 31.17 3.34 0.93
N ASN A 8 32.10 2.84 0.14
CA ASN A 8 32.14 3.07 -1.29
C ASN A 8 30.78 2.59 -1.86
N SER A 9 29.89 3.53 -2.16
CA SER A 9 28.80 3.25 -3.08
C SER A 9 29.45 3.04 -4.45
N GLU A 10 29.17 1.91 -5.10
CA GLU A 10 29.57 1.70 -6.50
C GLU A 10 29.12 2.94 -7.31
N PRO A 11 29.98 3.54 -8.13
CA PRO A 11 29.64 4.71 -8.91
C PRO A 11 28.46 4.37 -9.83
N SER A 12 27.59 5.33 -10.12
CA SER A 12 26.43 5.08 -11.00
C SER A 12 26.91 4.70 -12.41
N VAL A 13 26.08 4.00 -13.19
CA VAL A 13 26.41 3.66 -14.58
C VAL A 13 26.69 4.93 -15.38
N MET A 14 25.99 6.01 -15.08
CA MET A 14 26.19 7.31 -15.75
C MET A 14 27.52 7.96 -15.38
N ASP A 15 27.97 7.86 -14.12
CA ASP A 15 29.29 8.35 -13.72
C ASP A 15 30.41 7.58 -14.45
N ALA A 16 30.18 6.28 -14.71
CA ALA A 16 31.10 5.48 -15.52
C ALA A 16 31.10 5.90 -16.98
N VAL A 17 29.94 6.22 -17.58
CA VAL A 17 29.82 6.71 -18.94
C VAL A 17 30.52 8.07 -19.11
N GLU A 18 30.31 9.02 -18.20
CA GLU A 18 30.96 10.34 -18.23
C GLU A 18 32.50 10.23 -18.09
N LYS A 19 32.97 9.23 -17.33
CA LYS A 19 34.41 8.98 -17.16
C LYS A 19 35.07 8.30 -18.37
N LEU A 20 34.38 7.32 -18.97
CA LEU A 20 34.92 6.46 -20.03
C LEU A 20 34.75 7.07 -21.42
N CYS A 21 33.71 7.85 -21.65
CA CYS A 21 33.40 8.51 -22.92
C CYS A 21 33.04 9.99 -22.68
N PRO A 22 34.02 10.87 -22.35
CA PRO A 22 33.76 12.27 -22.04
C PRO A 22 33.19 13.06 -23.23
N ASP A 23 33.46 12.63 -24.45
CA ASP A 23 33.03 13.29 -25.69
C ASP A 23 31.60 12.88 -26.11
N LEU A 24 30.98 11.89 -25.46
CA LEU A 24 29.64 11.39 -25.79
C LEU A 24 28.56 12.33 -25.24
N LYS A 25 27.80 12.97 -26.15
CA LYS A 25 26.65 13.79 -25.75
C LYS A 25 25.55 12.92 -25.15
N LYS A 26 24.91 13.42 -24.08
CA LYS A 26 23.78 12.70 -23.41
C LYS A 26 22.62 12.34 -24.35
N ASP A 27 22.46 13.09 -25.43
CA ASP A 27 21.40 12.84 -26.42
C ASP A 27 21.74 11.70 -27.38
N ASP A 28 23.03 11.40 -27.60
CA ASP A 28 23.50 10.33 -28.47
C ASP A 28 23.61 8.98 -27.73
N LEU A 29 23.57 8.99 -26.40
CA LEU A 29 23.57 7.76 -25.60
C LEU A 29 22.22 7.04 -25.71
N VAL A 30 22.25 5.83 -26.26
CA VAL A 30 21.07 4.94 -26.39
C VAL A 30 20.84 4.17 -25.10
N THR A 31 21.85 3.50 -24.59
CA THR A 31 21.80 2.74 -23.34
C THR A 31 23.18 2.42 -22.82
N ALA A 32 23.29 2.12 -21.50
CA ALA A 32 24.51 1.59 -20.92
C ALA A 32 24.16 0.65 -19.75
N PHE A 33 24.94 -0.43 -19.61
CA PHE A 33 24.77 -1.39 -18.49
C PHE A 33 26.11 -1.96 -18.05
N ARG A 34 26.19 -2.38 -16.78
CA ARG A 34 27.37 -3.03 -16.21
C ARG A 34 27.26 -4.53 -16.28
N PHE A 35 28.43 -5.16 -16.35
CA PHE A 35 28.64 -6.59 -16.15
C PHE A 35 29.84 -6.79 -15.21
N ASN A 36 29.94 -7.94 -14.58
CA ASN A 36 30.88 -8.14 -13.48
C ASN A 36 31.54 -9.52 -13.43
N LEU A 37 31.49 -10.25 -14.54
CA LEU A 37 32.15 -11.57 -14.66
C LEU A 37 33.06 -11.61 -15.88
N ASP A 38 34.20 -12.27 -15.73
CA ASP A 38 35.15 -12.47 -16.82
C ASP A 38 34.61 -13.46 -17.86
N THR A 39 34.74 -13.13 -19.14
CA THR A 39 34.32 -14.00 -20.26
C THR A 39 35.29 -15.15 -20.52
N ILE A 40 36.53 -15.04 -20.06
CA ILE A 40 37.60 -16.03 -20.32
C ILE A 40 37.76 -16.96 -19.15
N VAL A 41 37.69 -16.45 -17.90
CA VAL A 41 37.91 -17.28 -16.69
C VAL A 41 36.59 -17.38 -15.92
N PRO A 42 35.91 -18.54 -15.94
CA PRO A 42 34.64 -18.75 -15.25
C PRO A 42 34.75 -18.46 -13.75
N GLY A 43 33.81 -17.63 -13.26
CA GLY A 43 33.68 -17.27 -11.82
C GLY A 43 34.63 -16.18 -11.33
N LYS A 44 35.57 -15.68 -12.13
CA LYS A 44 36.39 -14.52 -11.78
C LYS A 44 35.58 -13.24 -11.94
N LYS A 45 35.52 -12.40 -10.89
CA LYS A 45 34.91 -11.09 -10.95
C LYS A 45 35.79 -10.11 -11.71
N ARG A 46 35.20 -9.40 -12.65
CA ARG A 46 35.86 -8.37 -13.43
C ARG A 46 34.82 -7.32 -13.84
N ASP A 47 35.03 -6.07 -13.43
CA ASP A 47 34.06 -5.03 -13.68
C ASP A 47 34.16 -4.49 -15.12
N GLY A 48 33.03 -4.46 -15.81
CA GLY A 48 32.93 -3.94 -17.16
C GLY A 48 31.64 -3.14 -17.38
N VAL A 49 31.66 -2.34 -18.44
CA VAL A 49 30.52 -1.51 -18.86
C VAL A 49 30.35 -1.65 -20.38
N VAL A 50 29.12 -1.90 -20.80
CA VAL A 50 28.72 -1.79 -22.21
C VAL A 50 28.04 -0.46 -22.39
N ILE A 51 28.51 0.34 -23.34
CA ILE A 51 27.95 1.63 -23.73
C ILE A 51 27.49 1.50 -25.18
N VAL A 52 26.29 1.97 -25.46
CA VAL A 52 25.73 1.94 -26.82
C VAL A 52 25.32 3.35 -27.19
N ASP A 53 25.96 3.88 -28.22
CA ASP A 53 25.60 5.13 -28.85
C ASP A 53 24.78 4.89 -30.15
N ARG A 54 24.55 5.92 -30.94
CA ARG A 54 23.78 5.82 -32.21
C ARG A 54 24.48 5.02 -33.30
N ASP A 55 25.80 4.93 -33.24
CA ASP A 55 26.62 4.35 -34.29
C ASP A 55 27.29 3.06 -33.88
N SER A 56 27.60 2.90 -32.60
CA SER A 56 28.42 1.77 -32.10
C SER A 56 28.04 1.24 -30.74
N LEU A 57 28.38 -0.01 -30.49
CA LEU A 57 28.38 -0.68 -29.20
C LEU A 57 29.84 -0.81 -28.73
N ILE A 58 30.15 -0.24 -27.57
CA ILE A 58 31.50 -0.17 -27.02
C ILE A 58 31.53 -0.97 -25.72
N LEU A 59 32.46 -1.89 -25.65
CA LEU A 59 32.72 -2.74 -24.46
C LEU A 59 33.95 -2.21 -23.72
N PHE A 60 33.79 -1.83 -22.48
CA PHE A 60 34.88 -1.47 -21.57
C PHE A 60 35.11 -2.55 -20.53
N LEU A 61 36.35 -2.93 -20.31
CA LEU A 61 36.79 -3.85 -19.27
C LEU A 61 37.92 -3.19 -18.45
N ASP A 62 37.75 -3.12 -17.14
CA ASP A 62 38.69 -2.47 -16.21
C ASP A 62 39.10 -1.05 -16.68
N GLU A 63 38.11 -0.27 -17.12
CA GLU A 63 38.28 1.11 -17.63
C GLU A 63 39.03 1.25 -18.98
N LYS A 64 39.33 0.14 -19.67
CA LYS A 64 39.94 0.16 -21.01
C LYS A 64 38.90 -0.26 -22.06
N GLU A 65 38.90 0.41 -23.21
CA GLU A 65 38.11 -0.03 -24.36
C GLU A 65 38.67 -1.35 -24.87
N GLU A 66 37.91 -2.43 -24.83
CA GLU A 66 38.30 -3.75 -25.28
C GLU A 66 37.77 -4.05 -26.66
N ARG A 67 36.55 -3.54 -26.96
CA ARG A 67 35.92 -3.84 -28.22
C ARG A 67 34.92 -2.73 -28.61
N ARG A 68 34.91 -2.41 -29.92
CA ARG A 68 33.92 -1.53 -30.53
C ARG A 68 33.32 -2.24 -31.74
N ILE A 69 31.99 -2.30 -31.83
CA ILE A 69 31.24 -2.95 -32.91
C ILE A 69 30.25 -1.93 -33.45
N ALA A 70 30.26 -1.70 -34.78
CA ALA A 70 29.28 -0.82 -35.37
C ALA A 70 27.87 -1.40 -35.27
N LEU A 71 26.87 -0.57 -34.90
CA LEU A 71 25.50 -1.04 -34.82
C LEU A 71 24.96 -1.59 -36.15
N SER A 72 25.50 -1.11 -37.28
CA SER A 72 25.19 -1.61 -38.60
C SER A 72 25.65 -3.06 -38.83
N GLU A 73 26.69 -3.55 -38.15
CA GLU A 73 27.22 -4.92 -38.27
C GLU A 73 26.48 -5.94 -37.36
N ILE A 74 25.74 -5.47 -36.38
CA ILE A 74 25.01 -6.35 -35.45
C ILE A 74 23.69 -6.76 -36.12
N SER A 75 23.39 -8.05 -36.25
CA SER A 75 22.08 -8.54 -36.68
C SER A 75 21.07 -8.54 -35.53
N GLU A 76 21.42 -9.13 -34.40
CA GLU A 76 20.56 -9.26 -33.22
C GLU A 76 21.41 -9.39 -31.95
N LEU A 77 20.93 -8.85 -30.82
CA LEU A 77 21.49 -9.15 -29.50
C LEU A 77 20.57 -10.14 -28.77
N LYS A 78 21.14 -11.16 -28.16
CA LYS A 78 20.39 -12.17 -27.39
C LYS A 78 20.88 -12.23 -25.95
N THR A 79 19.98 -12.59 -25.05
CA THR A 79 20.31 -12.85 -23.64
C THR A 79 19.90 -14.26 -23.28
N GLU A 80 20.80 -15.00 -22.65
CA GLU A 80 20.52 -16.32 -22.10
C GLU A 80 20.78 -16.35 -20.60
N ASN A 81 19.90 -17.01 -19.86
CA ASN A 81 20.02 -17.15 -18.42
C ASN A 81 20.73 -18.45 -18.06
N GLY A 82 21.84 -18.34 -17.34
CA GLY A 82 22.50 -19.46 -16.69
C GLY A 82 22.16 -19.53 -15.19
N VAL A 83 22.75 -20.47 -14.47
CA VAL A 83 22.59 -20.63 -13.03
C VAL A 83 23.26 -19.46 -12.30
N GLY A 84 22.47 -18.47 -11.88
CA GLY A 84 22.99 -17.28 -11.17
C GLY A 84 23.67 -16.24 -12.06
N THR A 85 23.66 -16.42 -13.39
CA THR A 85 24.37 -15.57 -14.35
C THR A 85 23.49 -15.23 -15.55
N ILE A 86 23.84 -14.17 -16.27
CA ILE A 86 23.27 -13.82 -17.56
C ILE A 86 24.38 -13.70 -18.59
N PHE A 87 24.17 -14.28 -19.75
CA PHE A 87 25.05 -14.20 -20.91
C PHE A 87 24.41 -13.26 -21.93
N VAL A 88 25.20 -12.35 -22.49
CA VAL A 88 24.77 -11.49 -23.58
C VAL A 88 25.56 -11.85 -24.84
N PHE A 89 24.85 -12.29 -25.87
CA PHE A 89 25.43 -12.67 -27.17
C PHE A 89 25.13 -11.59 -28.21
N CYS A 90 26.08 -11.39 -29.08
CA CYS A 90 25.95 -10.53 -30.27
C CYS A 90 25.99 -11.40 -31.52
N LYS A 91 24.94 -11.38 -32.31
CA LYS A 91 24.90 -12.03 -33.63
C LYS A 91 25.18 -10.97 -34.69
N LEU A 92 26.24 -11.19 -35.46
CA LEU A 92 26.64 -10.30 -36.56
C LEU A 92 25.87 -10.63 -37.85
N ILE A 93 25.92 -9.74 -38.83
CA ILE A 93 25.22 -9.91 -40.13
C ILE A 93 25.82 -11.08 -40.91
N ASP A 94 27.11 -11.37 -40.73
CA ASP A 94 27.78 -12.53 -41.32
C ASP A 94 27.31 -13.90 -40.78
N GLY A 95 26.41 -13.88 -39.78
CA GLY A 95 25.88 -15.08 -39.13
C GLY A 95 26.68 -15.57 -37.94
N THR A 96 27.85 -14.98 -37.64
CA THR A 96 28.65 -15.36 -36.47
C THR A 96 28.00 -14.88 -35.17
N GLU A 97 27.92 -15.78 -34.17
CA GLU A 97 27.42 -15.47 -32.84
C GLU A 97 28.59 -15.41 -31.86
N GLN A 98 28.73 -14.32 -31.16
CA GLN A 98 29.84 -14.07 -30.25
C GLN A 98 29.32 -13.68 -28.86
N LEU A 99 29.93 -14.23 -27.81
CA LEU A 99 29.67 -13.83 -26.43
C LEU A 99 30.23 -12.41 -26.21
N LEU A 100 29.35 -11.48 -25.80
CA LEU A 100 29.69 -10.08 -25.56
C LEU A 100 30.12 -9.88 -24.11
N CYS A 101 29.31 -10.28 -23.14
CA CYS A 101 29.63 -10.15 -21.73
C CYS A 101 28.82 -11.12 -20.85
N ILE A 102 29.30 -11.32 -19.61
CA ILE A 102 28.65 -12.16 -18.59
C ILE A 102 28.40 -11.29 -17.36
N GLY A 103 27.19 -11.31 -16.83
CA GLY A 103 26.81 -10.62 -15.61
C GLY A 103 26.20 -11.55 -14.57
N ASP A 104 26.26 -11.17 -13.29
CA ASP A 104 25.48 -11.82 -12.26
C ASP A 104 23.99 -11.41 -12.34
N MET A 105 23.12 -12.04 -11.54
CA MET A 105 21.68 -11.74 -11.53
C MET A 105 21.36 -10.29 -11.14
N LYS A 106 22.28 -9.54 -10.52
CA LYS A 106 22.09 -8.12 -10.22
C LYS A 106 22.18 -7.25 -11.46
N CYS A 107 23.02 -7.67 -12.42
CA CYS A 107 23.20 -6.99 -13.70
C CYS A 107 22.13 -7.37 -14.73
N SER A 108 21.43 -8.52 -14.53
CA SER A 108 20.58 -9.16 -15.54
C SER A 108 19.45 -8.24 -16.04
N LYS A 109 18.76 -7.54 -15.17
CA LYS A 109 17.61 -6.72 -15.53
C LYS A 109 17.98 -5.58 -16.49
N LYS A 110 19.05 -4.85 -16.19
CA LYS A 110 19.53 -3.75 -17.06
C LYS A 110 20.08 -4.27 -18.38
N ALA A 111 20.77 -5.41 -18.37
CA ALA A 111 21.27 -6.04 -19.58
C ALA A 111 20.11 -6.45 -20.51
N ILE A 112 19.09 -7.14 -19.99
CA ILE A 112 17.90 -7.55 -20.76
C ILE A 112 17.17 -6.33 -21.35
N GLU A 113 16.95 -5.28 -20.56
CA GLU A 113 16.28 -4.06 -21.02
C GLU A 113 17.07 -3.34 -22.11
N SER A 114 18.41 -3.29 -21.96
CA SER A 114 19.28 -2.68 -22.94
C SER A 114 19.31 -3.45 -24.25
N VAL A 115 19.39 -4.77 -24.18
CA VAL A 115 19.35 -5.65 -25.37
C VAL A 115 18.01 -5.48 -26.11
N LYS A 116 16.89 -5.50 -25.42
CA LYS A 116 15.58 -5.28 -26.02
C LYS A 116 15.46 -3.90 -26.66
N ARG A 117 15.99 -2.87 -26.01
CA ARG A 117 15.99 -1.49 -26.56
C ARG A 117 16.76 -1.41 -27.86
N ILE A 118 17.93 -2.03 -27.92
CA ILE A 118 18.77 -2.03 -29.13
C ILE A 118 18.08 -2.79 -30.26
N ASN A 119 17.51 -3.96 -30.00
CA ASN A 119 16.81 -4.74 -31.02
C ASN A 119 15.57 -3.98 -31.56
N ARG A 120 14.80 -3.29 -30.72
CA ARG A 120 13.69 -2.45 -31.16
C ARG A 120 14.12 -1.29 -32.04
N ILE A 121 15.25 -0.65 -31.72
CA ILE A 121 15.79 0.43 -32.56
C ILE A 121 16.17 -0.11 -33.92
N LYS A 122 16.73 -1.33 -33.96
CA LYS A 122 17.07 -1.99 -35.23
C LYS A 122 15.85 -2.36 -36.06
N GLU A 123 14.77 -2.81 -35.43
CA GLU A 123 13.52 -3.18 -36.11
C GLU A 123 12.73 -1.94 -36.60
N ARG A 124 12.68 -0.87 -35.80
CA ARG A 124 11.76 0.28 -36.03
C ARG A 124 12.46 1.61 -36.34
N GLY A 125 13.80 1.64 -36.31
CA GLY A 125 14.61 2.82 -36.59
C GLY A 125 14.72 3.82 -35.44
N PHE A 126 15.67 4.75 -35.55
CA PHE A 126 15.93 5.77 -34.53
C PHE A 126 14.83 6.84 -34.46
N GLU A 127 14.08 7.12 -35.55
CA GLU A 127 12.95 8.05 -35.50
C GLU A 127 11.86 7.62 -34.54
N TYR A 128 11.55 6.34 -34.51
CA TYR A 128 10.60 5.77 -33.56
C TYR A 128 11.11 5.90 -32.12
N TYR A 129 12.39 5.66 -31.89
CA TYR A 129 13.01 5.82 -30.58
C TYR A 129 13.00 7.28 -30.09
N ASP A 130 13.33 8.24 -30.97
CA ASP A 130 13.33 9.67 -30.64
C ASP A 130 11.92 10.18 -30.36
N LYS A 131 10.90 9.68 -31.07
CA LYS A 131 9.48 9.96 -30.80
C LYS A 131 9.03 9.43 -29.44
N LEU A 132 9.45 8.21 -29.08
CA LEU A 132 9.20 7.66 -27.73
C LEU A 132 9.95 8.43 -26.62
N LYS A 133 11.16 8.89 -26.91
CA LYS A 133 11.97 9.71 -25.98
C LYS A 133 11.34 11.09 -25.76
N SER A 134 10.73 11.71 -26.79
CA SER A 134 10.02 12.98 -26.69
C SER A 134 8.71 12.84 -25.91
N LEU A 135 7.92 11.80 -26.14
CA LEU A 135 6.70 11.49 -25.39
C LEU A 135 6.98 11.18 -23.90
N LYS A 136 8.13 10.59 -23.58
CA LYS A 136 8.57 10.36 -22.19
C LYS A 136 9.17 11.61 -21.52
N LYS A 137 9.63 12.62 -22.25
CA LYS A 137 10.15 13.87 -21.68
C LYS A 137 9.05 14.72 -21.04
N ASP A 138 7.80 14.59 -21.48
CA ASP A 138 6.64 15.25 -20.85
C ASP A 138 6.10 14.52 -19.59
N HIS A 139 6.54 13.28 -19.30
CA HIS A 139 6.01 12.47 -18.21
C HIS A 139 7.02 11.84 -17.24
N SER A 140 8.33 12.04 -17.36
CA SER A 140 9.23 11.60 -16.26
C SER A 140 10.69 11.98 -16.47
N GLU A 141 11.21 12.89 -15.70
CA GLU A 141 12.57 12.80 -15.18
C GLU A 141 12.56 11.74 -14.07
N GLY A 142 13.07 10.54 -14.34
CA GLY A 142 13.43 9.62 -13.27
C GLY A 142 13.08 8.15 -13.37
N ASP A 143 13.43 7.45 -14.46
CA ASP A 143 13.43 5.98 -14.45
C ASP A 143 14.83 5.41 -14.63
N ALA A 144 15.54 5.28 -13.49
CA ALA A 144 16.65 4.35 -13.34
C ALA A 144 16.13 3.07 -12.68
N VAL A 145 15.95 2.05 -13.49
CA VAL A 145 15.40 0.74 -13.11
C VAL A 145 16.40 -0.02 -12.24
N GLY A 146 15.95 -0.45 -11.08
CA GLY A 146 16.68 -1.38 -10.20
C GLY A 146 17.17 -0.80 -8.88
N ASP A 147 17.29 0.51 -8.73
CA ASP A 147 17.50 1.16 -7.44
C ASP A 147 16.15 1.48 -6.78
N LYS A 148 16.05 1.24 -5.49
CA LYS A 148 14.96 1.79 -4.67
C LYS A 148 14.78 3.23 -5.11
N LYS A 149 13.60 3.60 -5.66
CA LYS A 149 13.28 4.98 -6.04
C LYS A 149 13.79 5.89 -4.92
N VAL A 150 14.74 6.76 -5.22
CA VAL A 150 15.32 7.66 -4.22
C VAL A 150 14.70 9.03 -4.37
N CYS A 151 14.44 9.70 -3.25
CA CYS A 151 13.88 11.03 -3.26
C CYS A 151 14.86 12.03 -3.94
N PRO A 152 14.45 12.75 -4.99
CA PRO A 152 15.32 13.71 -5.67
C PRO A 152 15.79 14.87 -4.77
N LYS A 153 15.03 15.19 -3.70
CA LYS A 153 15.37 16.26 -2.76
C LYS A 153 16.34 15.86 -1.66
N CYS A 154 16.30 14.61 -1.17
CA CYS A 154 17.07 14.19 0.01
C CYS A 154 17.87 12.90 -0.18
N GLY A 155 17.84 12.26 -1.36
CA GLY A 155 18.61 11.06 -1.69
C GLY A 155 18.22 9.79 -0.91
N ARG A 156 17.09 9.79 -0.17
CA ARG A 156 16.64 8.61 0.60
C ARG A 156 15.80 7.68 -0.26
N PRO A 157 15.93 6.37 -0.05
CA PRO A 157 15.07 5.41 -0.73
C PRO A 157 13.60 5.67 -0.37
N LEU A 158 12.74 5.74 -1.38
CA LEU A 158 11.31 5.84 -1.22
C LEU A 158 10.73 4.50 -0.75
N PRO A 159 9.63 4.50 0.01
CA PRO A 159 8.89 3.28 0.32
C PRO A 159 8.44 2.56 -0.95
N ARG A 160 8.31 1.22 -0.91
CA ARG A 160 7.80 0.45 -2.07
C ARG A 160 6.41 0.97 -2.46
N GLY A 161 6.22 1.24 -3.74
CA GLY A 161 4.94 1.74 -4.28
C GLY A 161 4.65 3.23 -4.05
N SER A 162 5.54 4.00 -3.39
CA SER A 162 5.36 5.44 -3.15
C SER A 162 6.30 6.29 -3.99
N GLU A 163 5.74 7.31 -4.63
CA GLU A 163 6.51 8.32 -5.36
C GLU A 163 6.87 9.55 -4.48
N LYS A 164 6.24 9.67 -3.32
CA LYS A 164 6.41 10.81 -2.42
C LYS A 164 7.31 10.46 -1.23
N CYS A 165 8.31 11.29 -0.98
CA CYS A 165 9.20 11.13 0.17
C CYS A 165 8.51 11.61 1.46
N PRO A 166 8.30 10.74 2.47
CA PRO A 166 7.66 11.13 3.74
C PRO A 166 8.36 12.27 4.48
N ARG A 167 9.66 12.48 4.21
CA ARG A 167 10.45 13.54 4.84
C ARG A 167 10.41 14.88 4.09
N CYS A 168 10.31 14.83 2.76
CA CYS A 168 10.34 16.01 1.91
C CYS A 168 8.94 16.56 1.58
N THR A 169 7.90 15.77 1.83
CA THR A 169 6.51 16.24 1.73
C THR A 169 6.30 17.35 2.75
N SER A 170 5.80 18.49 2.31
CA SER A 170 5.52 19.63 3.18
C SER A 170 4.46 19.24 4.22
N LYS A 171 4.88 19.17 5.48
CA LYS A 171 3.99 18.88 6.62
C LYS A 171 2.81 19.86 6.68
N PHE A 172 3.07 21.11 6.35
CA PHE A 172 2.06 22.17 6.32
C PHE A 172 1.00 21.91 5.24
N LYS A 173 1.42 21.48 4.03
CA LYS A 173 0.47 21.16 2.94
C LYS A 173 -0.43 19.99 3.31
N THR A 174 0.09 18.96 3.98
CA THR A 174 -0.70 17.83 4.48
C THR A 174 -1.73 18.27 5.53
N LEU A 175 -1.33 19.14 6.46
CA LEU A 175 -2.24 19.72 7.47
C LEU A 175 -3.33 20.57 6.84
N MET A 176 -3.00 21.42 5.85
CA MET A 176 -4.00 22.23 5.14
C MET A 176 -5.04 21.38 4.39
N ARG A 177 -4.64 20.24 3.86
CA ARG A 177 -5.58 19.29 3.22
C ARG A 177 -6.50 18.63 4.23
N LEU A 178 -5.99 18.24 5.40
CA LEU A 178 -6.81 17.75 6.49
C LEU A 178 -7.81 18.81 6.95
N TRP A 179 -7.40 20.09 6.97
CA TRP A 179 -8.32 21.17 7.29
C TRP A 179 -9.53 21.24 6.33
N GLY A 180 -9.34 20.89 5.05
CA GLY A 180 -10.45 20.76 4.10
C GLY A 180 -11.49 19.73 4.55
N ILE A 181 -11.04 18.59 5.10
CA ILE A 181 -11.94 17.53 5.62
C ILE A 181 -12.57 17.93 6.97
N VAL A 182 -11.85 18.69 7.79
CA VAL A 182 -12.36 19.21 9.08
C VAL A 182 -13.35 20.36 8.89
N LYS A 183 -13.29 21.08 7.77
CA LYS A 183 -14.10 22.28 7.50
C LYS A 183 -15.62 22.12 7.72
N PRO A 184 -16.28 21.00 7.35
CA PRO A 184 -17.71 20.80 7.66
C PRO A 184 -17.99 20.82 9.17
N TYR A 185 -17.05 20.40 9.99
CA TYR A 185 -17.16 20.27 11.44
C TYR A 185 -16.59 21.46 12.21
N LYS A 186 -16.26 22.56 11.52
CA LYS A 186 -15.59 23.75 12.10
C LYS A 186 -16.26 24.31 13.36
N TRP A 187 -17.60 24.27 13.45
CA TRP A 187 -18.34 24.80 14.60
C TRP A 187 -18.07 23.99 15.88
N PHE A 188 -17.96 22.66 15.78
CA PHE A 188 -17.60 21.82 16.92
C PHE A 188 -16.14 22.04 17.35
N VAL A 189 -15.24 22.28 16.40
CA VAL A 189 -13.83 22.59 16.69
C VAL A 189 -13.73 23.97 17.36
N ILE A 190 -14.41 24.99 16.84
CA ILE A 190 -14.43 26.33 17.43
C ILE A 190 -15.01 26.28 18.84
N LEU A 191 -16.15 25.62 19.02
CA LEU A 191 -16.78 25.43 20.34
C LEU A 191 -15.78 24.75 21.30
N SER A 192 -15.10 23.70 20.87
CA SER A 192 -14.10 23.03 21.70
C SER A 192 -12.97 23.97 22.12
N VAL A 193 -12.46 24.81 21.20
CA VAL A 193 -11.41 25.79 21.51
C VAL A 193 -11.91 26.84 22.52
N ILE A 194 -13.13 27.36 22.36
CA ILE A 194 -13.72 28.29 23.31
C ILE A 194 -13.82 27.63 24.70
N LEU A 195 -14.31 26.39 24.76
CA LEU A 195 -14.44 25.65 26.01
C LEU A 195 -13.06 25.37 26.64
N PHE A 196 -11.99 25.17 25.86
CA PHE A 196 -10.62 25.07 26.36
C PHE A 196 -10.17 26.36 27.07
N VAL A 197 -10.45 27.52 26.46
CA VAL A 197 -10.11 28.82 27.06
C VAL A 197 -10.85 29.00 28.37
N VAL A 198 -12.15 28.68 28.40
CA VAL A 198 -12.96 28.77 29.62
C VAL A 198 -12.45 27.83 30.72
N VAL A 199 -12.15 26.58 30.38
CA VAL A 199 -11.59 25.60 31.35
C VAL A 199 -10.22 26.04 31.87
N SER A 200 -9.36 26.58 31.00
CA SER A 200 -8.05 27.11 31.40
C SER A 200 -8.20 28.30 32.35
N GLY A 201 -9.11 29.23 32.07
CA GLY A 201 -9.41 30.35 32.93
C GLY A 201 -9.95 29.92 34.32
N LEU A 202 -10.91 28.99 34.33
CA LEU A 202 -11.46 28.47 35.59
C LEU A 202 -10.40 27.70 36.41
N ASN A 203 -9.48 26.98 35.77
CA ASN A 203 -8.38 26.31 36.48
C ASN A 203 -7.46 27.29 37.23
N LEU A 204 -7.33 28.55 36.78
CA LEU A 204 -6.55 29.58 37.47
C LEU A 204 -7.25 30.15 38.71
N ILE A 205 -8.56 30.01 38.82
CA ILE A 205 -9.35 30.51 39.95
C ILE A 205 -9.14 29.62 41.19
N ILE A 206 -8.92 28.31 41.01
CA ILE A 206 -8.78 27.35 42.11
C ILE A 206 -7.62 27.71 43.06
N PRO A 207 -6.40 28.01 42.58
CA PRO A 207 -5.31 28.47 43.44
C PRO A 207 -5.59 29.78 44.15
N GLU A 208 -6.34 30.71 43.56
CA GLU A 208 -6.77 31.97 44.21
C GLU A 208 -7.73 31.71 45.36
N ILE A 209 -8.75 30.87 45.15
CA ILE A 209 -9.68 30.48 46.23
C ILE A 209 -8.90 29.76 47.34
N ASN A 210 -7.92 28.94 47.02
CA ASN A 210 -7.12 28.23 47.99
C ASN A 210 -6.23 29.20 48.83
N LYS A 211 -5.75 30.29 48.21
CA LYS A 211 -5.07 31.37 48.94
C LYS A 211 -6.01 32.01 49.96
N ILE A 212 -7.22 32.45 49.55
CA ILE A 212 -8.26 33.04 50.38
C ILE A 212 -8.59 32.08 51.54
N LEU A 213 -8.85 30.82 51.24
CA LEU A 213 -9.15 29.83 52.26
C LEU A 213 -8.02 29.70 53.31
N THR A 214 -6.77 29.73 52.87
CA THR A 214 -5.63 29.56 53.77
C THR A 214 -5.37 30.82 54.59
N ASP A 215 -5.36 32.03 54.02
CA ASP A 215 -4.99 33.27 54.70
C ASP A 215 -6.11 33.79 55.59
N ASP A 216 -7.36 33.84 55.08
CA ASP A 216 -8.48 34.51 55.76
C ASP A 216 -9.18 33.57 56.75
N TYR A 217 -9.16 32.24 56.51
CA TYR A 217 -9.95 31.32 57.36
C TYR A 217 -9.13 30.32 58.17
N ILE A 218 -7.96 29.83 57.64
CA ILE A 218 -7.14 28.83 58.36
C ILE A 218 -6.05 29.46 59.19
N ASN A 219 -5.31 30.44 58.66
CA ASN A 219 -4.15 31.06 59.27
C ASN A 219 -4.48 32.44 59.86
N THR A 220 -5.69 32.71 60.22
CA THR A 220 -6.10 34.00 60.83
C THR A 220 -5.58 34.11 62.25
N LYS A 221 -5.18 35.34 62.67
CA LYS A 221 -4.75 35.65 64.04
C LYS A 221 -5.91 35.73 65.03
N ALA A 222 -7.17 35.74 64.56
CA ALA A 222 -8.38 35.84 65.37
C ALA A 222 -9.38 34.75 64.97
N PRO A 223 -9.13 33.48 65.28
CA PRO A 223 -10.00 32.37 64.88
C PRO A 223 -11.42 32.44 65.48
N GLU A 224 -11.61 33.20 66.56
CA GLU A 224 -12.93 33.44 67.18
C GLU A 224 -13.89 34.27 66.28
N ASN A 225 -13.36 34.99 65.31
CA ASN A 225 -14.16 35.83 64.41
C ASN A 225 -14.50 35.13 63.07
N VAL A 226 -14.06 33.89 62.84
CA VAL A 226 -14.40 33.17 61.64
C VAL A 226 -15.77 32.47 61.79
N GLU A 227 -16.78 32.96 61.09
CA GLU A 227 -18.07 32.30 61.07
C GLU A 227 -17.94 30.96 60.25
N ALA A 228 -18.37 29.84 60.89
CA ALA A 228 -18.35 28.52 60.24
C ALA A 228 -19.10 28.51 58.92
N ILE A 229 -20.10 29.40 58.76
CA ILE A 229 -20.90 29.56 57.54
C ILE A 229 -20.01 30.14 56.40
N GLU A 230 -19.17 31.14 56.68
CA GLU A 230 -18.28 31.71 55.66
C GLU A 230 -17.23 30.76 55.18
N TYR A 231 -16.52 30.04 56.09
CA TYR A 231 -15.62 28.97 55.75
C TYR A 231 -16.27 27.91 54.88
N THR A 232 -17.45 27.41 55.31
CA THR A 232 -18.20 26.43 54.56
C THR A 232 -18.58 26.93 53.16
N SER A 233 -18.96 28.21 53.04
CA SER A 233 -19.30 28.79 51.75
C SER A 233 -18.16 28.81 50.73
N VAL A 234 -16.94 29.10 51.19
CA VAL A 234 -15.73 29.07 50.31
C VAL A 234 -15.38 27.62 49.89
N VAL A 235 -15.51 26.67 50.78
CA VAL A 235 -15.32 25.27 50.44
C VAL A 235 -16.38 24.78 49.44
N LEU A 236 -17.65 25.16 49.64
CA LEU A 236 -18.72 24.89 48.69
C LEU A 236 -18.50 25.53 47.32
N LEU A 237 -18.00 26.77 47.30
CA LEU A 237 -17.61 27.47 46.06
C LEU A 237 -16.52 26.72 45.32
N MET A 238 -15.53 26.25 46.04
CA MET A 238 -14.42 25.42 45.47
C MET A 238 -14.95 24.12 44.87
N LEU A 239 -15.86 23.44 45.59
CA LEU A 239 -16.55 22.26 45.10
C LEU A 239 -17.37 22.54 43.86
N LEU A 240 -18.15 23.64 43.87
CA LEU A 240 -18.95 24.07 42.72
C LEU A 240 -18.05 24.34 41.50
N CYS A 241 -16.94 25.05 41.66
CA CYS A 241 -15.96 25.29 40.58
C CYS A 241 -15.47 23.96 39.98
N GLN A 242 -15.14 22.98 40.83
CA GLN A 242 -14.70 21.65 40.36
C GLN A 242 -15.81 20.91 39.60
N ILE A 243 -17.05 20.98 40.07
CA ILE A 243 -18.21 20.37 39.37
C ILE A 243 -18.41 21.02 38.00
N VAL A 244 -18.38 22.37 37.94
CA VAL A 244 -18.52 23.10 36.68
C VAL A 244 -17.42 22.77 35.69
N LEU A 245 -16.16 22.71 36.15
CA LEU A 245 -15.03 22.31 35.33
C LEU A 245 -15.20 20.91 34.74
N ARG A 246 -15.65 19.96 35.53
CA ARG A 246 -15.89 18.58 35.06
C ARG A 246 -17.06 18.53 34.10
N ALA A 247 -18.15 19.25 34.37
CA ALA A 247 -19.33 19.33 33.48
C ALA A 247 -18.94 19.92 32.10
N ILE A 248 -18.21 21.03 32.08
CA ILE A 248 -17.71 21.64 30.83
C ILE A 248 -16.77 20.67 30.11
N GLY A 249 -15.88 19.98 30.84
CA GLY A 249 -14.97 18.98 30.27
C GLY A 249 -15.72 17.82 29.59
N VAL A 250 -16.81 17.31 30.20
CA VAL A 250 -17.66 16.26 29.61
C VAL A 250 -18.33 16.78 28.33
N PHE A 251 -18.96 17.96 28.39
CA PHE A 251 -19.63 18.56 27.22
C PHE A 251 -18.66 18.81 26.05
N ARG A 252 -17.47 19.35 26.34
CA ARG A 252 -16.38 19.53 25.38
C ARG A 252 -15.98 18.23 24.72
N SER A 253 -15.78 17.17 25.54
CA SER A 253 -15.37 15.85 25.05
C SER A 253 -16.41 15.24 24.12
N HIS A 254 -17.71 15.38 24.43
CA HIS A 254 -18.79 14.92 23.56
C HIS A 254 -18.79 15.63 22.21
N ALA A 255 -18.67 16.97 22.21
CA ALA A 255 -18.61 17.74 20.98
C ALA A 255 -17.44 17.29 20.08
N LEU A 256 -16.26 17.09 20.68
CA LEU A 256 -15.06 16.70 19.95
C LEU A 256 -15.12 15.25 19.43
N ILE A 257 -15.64 14.32 20.24
CA ILE A 257 -15.85 12.92 19.85
C ILE A 257 -16.82 12.84 18.68
N HIS A 258 -17.92 13.61 18.71
CA HIS A 258 -18.90 13.61 17.62
C HIS A 258 -18.27 14.11 16.31
N ALA A 259 -17.59 15.27 16.36
CA ALA A 259 -16.91 15.82 15.19
C ALA A 259 -15.86 14.88 14.59
N SER A 260 -15.01 14.29 15.44
CA SER A 260 -13.92 13.43 14.98
C SER A 260 -14.39 12.08 14.43
N ASN A 261 -15.43 11.47 15.05
CA ASN A 261 -15.99 10.22 14.53
C ASN A 261 -16.65 10.43 13.17
N SER A 262 -17.42 11.52 13.01
CA SER A 262 -18.04 11.86 11.73
C SER A 262 -16.97 12.08 10.63
N MET A 263 -15.92 12.84 10.95
CA MET A 263 -14.79 13.07 10.03
C MET A 263 -14.09 11.76 9.65
N VAL A 264 -13.95 10.81 10.59
CA VAL A 264 -13.34 9.50 10.32
C VAL A 264 -14.18 8.66 9.37
N VAL A 265 -15.51 8.70 9.51
CA VAL A 265 -16.42 8.02 8.58
C VAL A 265 -16.26 8.61 7.18
N ASP A 266 -16.26 9.93 7.04
CA ASP A 266 -16.05 10.58 5.75
C ASP A 266 -14.71 10.20 5.13
N LEU A 267 -13.63 10.20 5.93
CA LEU A 267 -12.31 9.83 5.45
C LEU A 267 -12.22 8.36 5.02
N ARG A 268 -12.90 7.46 5.75
CA ARG A 268 -13.00 6.05 5.37
C ARG A 268 -13.77 5.86 4.08
N ASN A 269 -14.90 6.56 3.93
CA ASN A 269 -15.71 6.48 2.73
C ASN A 269 -14.95 7.01 1.51
N MET A 270 -14.28 8.17 1.62
CA MET A 270 -13.43 8.72 0.56
C MET A 270 -12.31 7.75 0.16
N LEU A 271 -11.67 7.13 1.16
CA LEU A 271 -10.58 6.19 0.92
C LEU A 271 -11.08 4.90 0.27
N PHE A 272 -12.20 4.37 0.75
CA PHE A 272 -12.84 3.16 0.23
C PHE A 272 -13.33 3.35 -1.21
N GLU A 273 -14.02 4.45 -1.48
CA GLU A 273 -14.46 4.82 -2.84
C GLU A 273 -13.26 4.95 -3.79
N LYS A 274 -12.18 5.60 -3.33
CA LYS A 274 -10.97 5.73 -4.13
C LYS A 274 -10.31 4.39 -4.42
N ILE A 275 -10.21 3.49 -3.42
CA ILE A 275 -9.65 2.14 -3.61
C ILE A 275 -10.45 1.37 -4.67
N GLN A 276 -11.78 1.49 -4.68
CA GLN A 276 -12.63 0.81 -5.66
C GLN A 276 -12.44 1.34 -7.09
N ARG A 277 -12.06 2.60 -7.25
CA ARG A 277 -11.79 3.23 -8.56
C ARG A 277 -10.36 3.04 -9.05
N LEU A 278 -9.46 2.50 -8.23
CA LEU A 278 -8.09 2.22 -8.66
C LEU A 278 -8.05 1.06 -9.66
N SER A 279 -7.13 1.13 -10.62
CA SER A 279 -6.88 0.02 -11.54
C SER A 279 -6.39 -1.23 -10.79
N ILE A 280 -6.69 -2.41 -11.34
CA ILE A 280 -6.23 -3.70 -10.79
C ILE A 280 -4.71 -3.73 -10.68
N GLU A 281 -4.00 -3.10 -11.60
CA GLU A 281 -2.56 -2.99 -11.55
C GLU A 281 -2.05 -2.30 -10.26
N LYS A 282 -2.68 -1.20 -9.86
CA LYS A 282 -2.32 -0.48 -8.63
C LYS A 282 -2.71 -1.23 -7.37
N ILE A 283 -3.84 -1.94 -7.41
CA ILE A 283 -4.30 -2.80 -6.32
C ILE A 283 -3.33 -3.97 -6.14
N SER A 284 -2.93 -4.65 -7.22
CA SER A 284 -2.03 -5.82 -7.17
C SER A 284 -0.61 -5.50 -6.71
N LYS A 285 -0.16 -4.24 -6.85
CA LYS A 285 1.13 -3.79 -6.29
C LYS A 285 1.14 -3.71 -4.76
N ARG A 286 -0.03 -3.75 -4.13
CA ARG A 286 -0.24 -3.69 -2.68
C ARG A 286 -0.87 -4.99 -2.19
N THR A 287 -0.55 -5.38 -0.97
CA THR A 287 -1.24 -6.54 -0.37
C THR A 287 -2.61 -6.14 0.16
N GLU A 288 -3.58 -7.07 0.17
CA GLU A 288 -4.91 -6.86 0.75
C GLU A 288 -4.81 -6.34 2.20
N GLY A 289 -3.93 -6.95 3.00
CA GLY A 289 -3.68 -6.53 4.38
C GLY A 289 -3.10 -5.11 4.50
N GLU A 290 -2.35 -4.63 3.48
CA GLU A 290 -1.89 -3.25 3.44
C GLU A 290 -3.07 -2.29 3.23
N LEU A 291 -3.93 -2.55 2.25
CA LEU A 291 -5.11 -1.72 1.97
C LEU A 291 -6.06 -1.69 3.17
N MET A 292 -6.36 -2.84 3.78
CA MET A 292 -7.17 -2.92 5.00
C MET A 292 -6.55 -2.10 6.14
N ARG A 293 -5.24 -2.15 6.32
CA ARG A 293 -4.54 -1.36 7.34
C ARG A 293 -4.63 0.14 7.09
N ARG A 294 -4.66 0.60 5.82
CA ARG A 294 -4.88 2.01 5.49
C ARG A 294 -6.27 2.48 5.92
N VAL A 295 -7.32 1.70 5.58
CA VAL A 295 -8.71 2.06 5.90
C VAL A 295 -9.00 1.99 7.40
N SER A 296 -8.45 1.00 8.11
CA SER A 296 -8.75 0.77 9.53
C SER A 296 -7.74 1.46 10.45
N HIS A 297 -6.47 1.04 10.42
CA HIS A 297 -5.46 1.45 11.40
C HIS A 297 -4.94 2.88 11.17
N ASP A 298 -4.57 3.24 9.93
CA ASP A 298 -3.99 4.55 9.67
C ASP A 298 -5.03 5.67 9.87
N VAL A 299 -6.30 5.42 9.53
CA VAL A 299 -7.41 6.34 9.83
C VAL A 299 -7.66 6.43 11.34
N ALA A 300 -7.60 5.32 12.09
CA ALA A 300 -7.73 5.34 13.54
C ALA A 300 -6.58 6.12 14.24
N GLN A 301 -5.36 6.09 13.70
CA GLN A 301 -4.25 6.91 14.20
C GLN A 301 -4.51 8.42 14.00
N ILE A 302 -5.11 8.79 12.88
CA ILE A 302 -5.54 10.18 12.64
C ILE A 302 -6.61 10.58 13.67
N GLN A 303 -7.60 9.74 13.90
CA GLN A 303 -8.64 9.94 14.91
C GLN A 303 -8.05 10.12 16.31
N ASN A 304 -7.17 9.19 16.74
CA ASN A 304 -6.55 9.25 18.06
C ASN A 304 -5.76 10.54 18.29
N PHE A 305 -5.11 11.05 17.26
CA PHE A 305 -4.43 12.34 17.36
C PHE A 305 -5.43 13.48 17.53
N LEU A 306 -6.50 13.51 16.74
CA LEU A 306 -7.48 14.59 16.74
C LEU A 306 -8.35 14.60 18.00
N VAL A 307 -8.69 13.41 18.54
CA VAL A 307 -9.54 13.30 19.75
C VAL A 307 -8.76 13.53 21.03
N TYR A 308 -7.54 13.00 21.13
CA TYR A 308 -6.81 12.96 22.41
C TYR A 308 -5.56 13.83 22.42
N ALA A 309 -4.73 13.76 21.38
CA ALA A 309 -3.44 14.40 21.41
C ALA A 309 -3.52 15.92 21.13
N PHE A 310 -4.24 16.32 20.09
CA PHE A 310 -4.38 17.73 19.71
C PHE A 310 -5.12 18.56 20.77
N PRO A 311 -6.27 18.12 21.32
CA PRO A 311 -6.96 18.83 22.39
C PRO A 311 -6.12 19.01 23.63
N SER A 312 -5.45 17.93 24.06
CA SER A 312 -4.54 17.98 25.21
C SER A 312 -3.38 18.95 24.97
N LEU A 313 -2.85 19.02 23.74
CA LEU A 313 -1.81 19.99 23.39
C LEU A 313 -2.31 21.44 23.53
N VAL A 314 -3.50 21.73 22.97
CA VAL A 314 -4.10 23.06 23.04
C VAL A 314 -4.34 23.47 24.51
N GLU A 315 -4.95 22.58 25.30
CA GLU A 315 -5.23 22.82 26.71
C GLU A 315 -3.95 23.13 27.50
N GLN A 316 -2.91 22.31 27.33
CA GLN A 316 -1.65 22.47 28.05
C GLN A 316 -0.89 23.74 27.63
N VAL A 317 -0.93 24.10 26.35
CA VAL A 317 -0.32 25.37 25.87
C VAL A 317 -1.06 26.58 26.44
N LEU A 318 -2.40 26.57 26.40
CA LEU A 318 -3.21 27.64 26.96
C LEU A 318 -2.97 27.81 28.47
N LEU A 319 -2.94 26.69 29.21
CA LEU A 319 -2.68 26.70 30.64
C LEU A 319 -1.29 27.24 30.95
N PHE A 320 -0.26 26.82 30.22
CA PHE A 320 1.11 27.32 30.39
C PHE A 320 1.21 28.81 30.16
N VAL A 321 0.60 29.33 29.09
CA VAL A 321 0.58 30.77 28.78
C VAL A 321 -0.18 31.53 29.86
N ALA A 322 -1.36 31.02 30.29
CA ALA A 322 -2.19 31.67 31.29
C ALA A 322 -1.47 31.78 32.66
N ILE A 323 -0.81 30.71 33.11
CA ILE A 323 -0.02 30.73 34.36
C ILE A 323 1.17 31.72 34.20
N GLY A 324 1.85 31.73 33.05
CA GLY A 324 2.91 32.71 32.80
C GLY A 324 2.44 34.16 32.95
N ILE A 325 1.24 34.49 32.44
CA ILE A 325 0.62 35.80 32.57
C ILE A 325 0.36 36.11 34.06
N VAL A 326 -0.14 35.14 34.85
CA VAL A 326 -0.38 35.33 36.29
C VAL A 326 0.91 35.67 37.06
N PHE A 327 2.00 34.97 36.77
CA PHE A 327 3.30 35.26 37.43
C PHE A 327 3.81 36.66 37.06
N ILE A 328 3.69 37.07 35.80
CA ILE A 328 4.13 38.41 35.35
C ILE A 328 3.24 39.49 35.97
N ALA A 329 1.92 39.27 36.03
CA ALA A 329 0.97 40.24 36.60
C ALA A 329 1.12 40.45 38.13
N ASN A 330 1.72 39.47 38.82
CA ASN A 330 2.05 39.59 40.27
C ASN A 330 3.50 40.02 40.52
N ASP A 331 4.21 40.58 39.53
CA ASP A 331 5.62 41.02 39.60
C ASP A 331 6.61 39.91 39.99
N LEU A 332 6.22 38.64 39.78
CA LEU A 332 7.03 37.45 40.09
C LEU A 332 7.71 36.85 38.85
N SER A 333 8.08 37.69 37.91
CA SER A 333 8.76 37.31 36.68
C SER A 333 10.08 36.60 36.93
N LEU A 334 10.85 37.01 37.97
CA LEU A 334 12.07 36.35 38.38
C LEU A 334 11.79 34.91 38.87
N LEU A 335 10.73 34.71 39.67
CA LEU A 335 10.35 33.42 40.17
C LEU A 335 9.91 32.48 39.03
N LEU A 336 9.15 33.00 38.05
CA LEU A 336 8.81 32.24 36.83
C LEU A 336 10.09 31.81 36.08
N LEU A 337 11.05 32.69 35.91
CA LEU A 337 12.32 32.39 35.26
C LEU A 337 13.09 31.29 36.02
N LEU A 338 13.12 31.34 37.34
CA LEU A 338 13.77 30.35 38.20
C LEU A 338 13.08 28.98 38.11
N ILE A 339 11.75 28.93 38.06
CA ILE A 339 10.95 27.70 37.87
C ILE A 339 11.22 27.08 36.51
N LEU A 340 11.38 27.90 35.47
CA LEU A 340 11.66 27.43 34.11
C LEU A 340 13.13 27.12 33.85
N LEU A 341 14.07 27.53 34.73
CA LEU A 341 15.50 27.30 34.57
C LEU A 341 15.90 25.83 34.37
N PRO A 342 15.29 24.83 35.06
CA PRO A 342 15.61 23.42 34.84
C PRO A 342 15.18 22.92 33.45
N VAL A 343 14.20 23.54 32.80
CA VAL A 343 13.60 23.06 31.54
C VAL A 343 14.63 23.00 30.40
N PRO A 344 15.40 24.06 30.07
CA PRO A 344 16.45 24.00 29.06
C PRO A 344 17.51 22.94 29.39
N LEU A 345 17.87 22.77 30.66
CA LEU A 345 18.85 21.78 31.10
C LEU A 345 18.32 20.35 30.81
N VAL A 346 17.08 20.08 31.20
CA VAL A 346 16.41 18.79 30.95
C VAL A 346 16.25 18.53 29.45
N MET A 347 15.87 19.54 28.66
CA MET A 347 15.77 19.43 27.19
C MET A 347 17.14 19.12 26.57
N PHE A 348 18.20 19.72 27.02
CA PHE A 348 19.57 19.45 26.57
C PHE A 348 19.97 18.00 26.90
N ALA A 349 19.79 17.58 28.15
CA ALA A 349 20.07 16.23 28.61
C ALA A 349 19.21 15.19 27.81
N PHE A 350 17.91 15.46 27.61
CA PHE A 350 17.05 14.64 26.80
C PHE A 350 17.52 14.50 25.34
N SER A 351 17.97 15.61 24.75
CA SER A 351 18.54 15.61 23.39
C SER A 351 19.78 14.70 23.27
N PHE A 352 20.60 14.64 24.31
CA PHE A 352 21.75 13.76 24.36
C PHE A 352 21.35 12.26 24.45
N PHE A 353 20.44 11.93 25.35
CA PHE A 353 19.93 10.55 25.52
C PHE A 353 19.05 10.12 24.37
N TRP A 354 18.33 11.04 23.71
CA TRP A 354 17.41 10.75 22.61
C TRP A 354 18.04 9.97 21.47
N LYS A 355 19.29 10.26 21.12
CA LYS A 355 20.00 9.52 20.06
C LYS A 355 20.18 8.04 20.41
N LYS A 356 20.47 7.74 21.68
CA LYS A 356 20.65 6.36 22.19
C LYS A 356 19.30 5.63 22.27
N ILE A 357 18.31 6.29 22.86
CA ILE A 357 16.93 5.78 22.99
C ILE A 357 16.36 5.48 21.61
N HIS A 358 16.40 6.43 20.68
CA HIS A 358 15.87 6.26 19.32
C HIS A 358 16.56 5.13 18.53
N ARG A 359 17.86 4.90 18.75
CA ARG A 359 18.58 3.77 18.15
C ARG A 359 18.09 2.43 18.70
N LEU A 360 17.85 2.37 19.99
CA LEU A 360 17.37 1.16 20.66
C LEU A 360 15.92 0.85 20.28
N PHE A 361 15.04 1.84 20.31
CA PHE A 361 13.67 1.68 19.84
C PHE A 361 13.59 1.18 18.39
N ARG A 362 14.48 1.66 17.52
CA ARG A 362 14.52 1.18 16.12
C ARG A 362 14.92 -0.30 16.03
N LYS A 363 15.87 -0.74 16.89
CA LYS A 363 16.24 -2.16 16.95
C LYS A 363 15.09 -3.04 17.47
N CYS A 364 14.41 -2.60 18.53
CA CYS A 364 13.21 -3.27 19.05
C CYS A 364 12.14 -3.40 17.96
N TRP A 365 11.86 -2.31 17.24
CA TRP A 365 10.87 -2.34 16.15
C TRP A 365 11.26 -3.29 15.01
N GLN A 366 12.55 -3.37 14.68
CA GLN A 366 13.04 -4.32 13.68
C GLN A 366 12.92 -5.78 14.16
N ALA A 367 13.24 -6.05 15.43
CA ALA A 367 13.10 -7.38 16.02
C ALA A 367 11.63 -7.80 16.09
N GLY A 368 10.73 -6.92 16.53
CA GLY A 368 9.29 -7.17 16.53
C GLY A 368 8.71 -7.41 15.13
N SER A 369 9.19 -6.66 14.13
CA SER A 369 8.81 -6.90 12.72
C SER A 369 9.28 -8.27 12.23
N LYS A 370 10.47 -8.72 12.63
CA LYS A 370 11.02 -10.05 12.30
C LYS A 370 10.20 -11.15 12.98
N SER A 371 9.90 -11.01 14.27
CA SER A 371 9.06 -11.92 15.05
C SER A 371 7.66 -12.10 14.43
N ASN A 372 7.01 -10.99 14.08
CA ASN A 372 5.72 -10.99 13.40
C ASN A 372 5.78 -11.62 12.00
N SER A 373 6.88 -11.45 11.26
CA SER A 373 7.05 -12.08 9.95
C SER A 373 7.16 -13.59 10.08
N VAL A 374 7.92 -14.09 11.06
CA VAL A 374 8.03 -15.54 11.35
C VAL A 374 6.66 -16.12 11.72
N LEU A 375 5.90 -15.43 12.56
CA LEU A 375 4.55 -15.83 12.94
C LEU A 375 3.60 -15.91 11.75
N HIS A 376 3.65 -14.90 10.88
CA HIS A 376 2.86 -14.86 9.65
C HIS A 376 3.20 -16.03 8.71
N ASP A 377 4.49 -16.33 8.52
CA ASP A 377 4.94 -17.44 7.68
C ASP A 377 4.41 -18.78 8.22
N ILE A 378 4.51 -19.00 9.55
CA ILE A 378 4.04 -20.23 10.20
C ILE A 378 2.52 -20.41 10.02
N PHE A 379 1.73 -19.35 10.29
CA PHE A 379 0.27 -19.44 10.14
C PHE A 379 -0.18 -19.58 8.69
N SER A 380 0.47 -18.88 7.76
CA SER A 380 0.19 -19.04 6.33
C SER A 380 0.51 -20.45 5.84
N GLY A 381 1.56 -21.08 6.39
CA GLY A 381 2.01 -22.42 6.06
C GLY A 381 1.55 -23.50 7.04
N ILE A 382 0.56 -23.25 7.91
CA ILE A 382 0.21 -24.14 9.02
C ILE A 382 -0.12 -25.58 8.59
N ARG A 383 -0.78 -25.74 7.44
CA ARG A 383 -1.08 -27.07 6.88
C ARG A 383 0.21 -27.85 6.56
N VAL A 384 1.24 -27.16 6.03
CA VAL A 384 2.53 -27.76 5.73
C VAL A 384 3.22 -28.17 7.03
N VAL A 385 3.26 -27.27 8.03
CA VAL A 385 3.84 -27.56 9.33
C VAL A 385 3.19 -28.83 9.94
N LYS A 386 1.86 -28.88 9.92
CA LYS A 386 1.07 -30.02 10.42
C LYS A 386 1.29 -31.30 9.63
N SER A 387 1.35 -31.22 8.30
CA SER A 387 1.53 -32.38 7.41
C SER A 387 2.89 -33.05 7.60
N PHE A 388 3.92 -32.29 7.95
CA PHE A 388 5.28 -32.80 8.14
C PHE A 388 5.65 -32.99 9.63
N GLY A 389 4.74 -32.71 10.59
CA GLY A 389 5.00 -32.85 12.01
C GLY A 389 6.13 -31.94 12.54
N MET A 390 6.26 -30.73 11.92
CA MET A 390 7.36 -29.81 12.21
C MET A 390 7.01 -28.74 13.26
N GLU A 391 6.00 -28.96 14.08
CA GLU A 391 5.52 -28.01 15.09
C GLU A 391 6.63 -27.59 16.05
N HIS A 392 7.40 -28.55 16.55
CA HIS A 392 8.46 -28.27 17.50
C HIS A 392 9.55 -27.36 16.90
N ARG A 393 9.98 -27.66 15.68
CA ARG A 393 10.98 -26.85 14.96
C ARG A 393 10.50 -25.41 14.70
N GLU A 394 9.26 -25.23 14.29
CA GLU A 394 8.70 -23.90 14.05
C GLU A 394 8.44 -23.14 15.35
N THR A 395 8.12 -23.85 16.46
CA THR A 395 8.03 -23.26 17.80
C THR A 395 9.41 -22.72 18.23
N GLU A 396 10.49 -23.50 18.11
CA GLU A 396 11.85 -23.06 18.41
C GLU A 396 12.28 -21.86 17.55
N ARG A 397 11.92 -21.88 16.27
CA ARG A 397 12.19 -20.75 15.34
C ARG A 397 11.51 -19.46 15.80
N TYR A 398 10.25 -19.56 16.25
CA TYR A 398 9.51 -18.42 16.77
C TYR A 398 10.08 -17.97 18.12
N GLU A 399 10.33 -18.90 19.05
CA GLU A 399 10.92 -18.61 20.37
C GLU A 399 12.24 -17.86 20.27
N SER A 400 13.10 -18.26 19.33
CA SER A 400 14.38 -17.57 19.12
C SER A 400 14.20 -16.11 18.65
N ALA A 401 13.23 -15.85 17.76
CA ALA A 401 12.91 -14.52 17.29
C ALA A 401 12.24 -13.67 18.37
N ALA A 402 11.33 -14.26 19.15
CA ALA A 402 10.66 -13.63 20.29
C ALA A 402 11.64 -13.31 21.43
N ALA A 403 12.61 -14.20 21.70
CA ALA A 403 13.66 -13.95 22.69
C ALA A 403 14.54 -12.76 22.31
N GLU A 404 14.94 -12.63 21.03
CA GLU A 404 15.68 -11.44 20.54
C GLU A 404 14.87 -10.15 20.74
N GLU A 405 13.57 -10.18 20.43
CA GLU A 405 12.66 -9.06 20.64
C GLU A 405 12.54 -8.70 22.13
N ARG A 406 12.29 -9.70 22.99
CA ARG A 406 12.20 -9.55 24.45
C ARG A 406 13.45 -8.88 25.03
N ASP A 407 14.64 -9.36 24.67
CA ASP A 407 15.89 -8.87 25.23
C ASP A 407 16.16 -7.42 24.84
N LEU A 408 15.82 -7.04 23.62
CA LEU A 408 15.88 -5.67 23.15
C LEU A 408 14.82 -4.79 23.83
N GLN A 409 13.60 -5.31 24.03
CA GLN A 409 12.52 -4.60 24.71
C GLN A 409 12.89 -4.34 26.19
N ILE A 410 13.41 -5.34 26.91
CA ILE A 410 13.89 -5.18 28.29
C ILE A 410 14.95 -4.07 28.36
N LYS A 411 15.94 -4.07 27.45
CA LYS A 411 16.98 -3.01 27.42
C LYS A 411 16.38 -1.64 27.13
N SER A 412 15.41 -1.56 26.25
CA SER A 412 14.71 -0.33 25.91
C SER A 412 13.91 0.22 27.08
N ASP A 413 13.12 -0.63 27.71
CA ASP A 413 12.24 -0.26 28.81
C ASP A 413 13.04 0.07 30.06
N THR A 414 14.09 -0.70 30.37
CA THR A 414 15.00 -0.38 31.50
C THR A 414 15.62 1.01 31.30
N LEU A 415 16.12 1.32 30.10
CA LEU A 415 16.67 2.63 29.81
C LEU A 415 15.64 3.74 29.96
N TRP A 416 14.42 3.52 29.45
CA TRP A 416 13.31 4.47 29.52
C TRP A 416 12.87 4.72 30.96
N TYR A 417 12.59 3.66 31.70
CA TYR A 417 12.14 3.74 33.11
C TYR A 417 13.23 4.19 34.08
N THR A 418 14.50 4.20 33.68
CA THR A 418 15.59 4.80 34.46
C THR A 418 15.72 6.30 34.18
N ILE A 419 15.69 6.69 32.91
CA ILE A 419 15.93 8.09 32.52
C ILE A 419 14.73 8.98 32.82
N MET A 420 13.52 8.51 32.60
CA MET A 420 12.31 9.34 32.74
C MET A 420 12.06 9.85 34.17
N PRO A 421 12.13 9.02 35.21
CA PRO A 421 11.97 9.52 36.59
C PRO A 421 13.05 10.54 36.98
N ILE A 422 14.31 10.33 36.56
CA ILE A 422 15.40 11.29 36.80
C ILE A 422 15.09 12.64 36.15
N MET A 423 14.64 12.62 34.89
CA MET A 423 14.22 13.82 34.17
C MET A 423 13.04 14.53 34.86
N GLN A 424 12.04 13.76 35.33
CA GLN A 424 10.89 14.30 36.05
C GLN A 424 11.31 14.94 37.37
N PHE A 425 12.22 14.33 38.13
CA PHE A 425 12.76 14.91 39.33
C PHE A 425 13.37 16.28 39.07
N PHE A 426 14.25 16.39 38.05
CA PHE A 426 14.85 17.69 37.71
C PHE A 426 13.81 18.71 37.20
N MET A 427 12.77 18.26 36.49
CA MET A 427 11.69 19.16 36.09
C MET A 427 10.88 19.68 37.26
N CYS A 428 10.60 18.84 38.28
CA CYS A 428 9.88 19.25 39.49
C CYS A 428 10.74 20.06 40.47
N PHE A 429 12.04 20.28 40.18
CA PHE A 429 12.94 21.03 41.07
C PHE A 429 12.46 22.46 41.32
N GLY A 430 11.69 23.05 40.43
CA GLY A 430 11.09 24.36 40.61
C GLY A 430 10.10 24.43 41.76
N GLU A 431 9.48 23.35 42.22
CA GLU A 431 8.63 23.34 43.43
C GLU A 431 9.49 23.63 44.68
N PHE A 432 10.71 23.08 44.75
CA PHE A 432 11.67 23.37 45.81
C PHE A 432 12.15 24.80 45.76
N ILE A 433 12.34 25.37 44.57
CA ILE A 433 12.71 26.79 44.38
C ILE A 433 11.62 27.69 44.96
N ILE A 434 10.34 27.36 44.70
CA ILE A 434 9.22 28.14 45.26
C ILE A 434 9.20 28.06 46.76
N LEU A 435 9.27 26.82 47.32
CA LEU A 435 9.30 26.63 48.77
C LEU A 435 10.44 27.46 49.43
N PHE A 436 11.59 27.48 48.81
CA PHE A 436 12.74 28.26 49.34
C PHE A 436 12.52 29.77 49.19
N TYR A 437 12.15 30.24 47.99
CA TYR A 437 12.01 31.68 47.73
C TYR A 437 10.82 32.30 48.48
N VAL A 438 9.62 31.69 48.31
CA VAL A 438 8.41 32.17 48.95
C VAL A 438 8.48 31.96 50.46
N GLY A 439 9.07 30.84 50.91
CA GLY A 439 9.26 30.54 52.33
C GLY A 439 10.13 31.61 53.03
N ASN A 440 11.25 32.02 52.43
CA ASN A 440 12.06 33.13 52.96
C ASN A 440 11.27 34.47 52.96
N SER A 441 10.53 34.75 51.88
CA SER A 441 9.69 35.95 51.80
C SER A 441 8.57 35.97 52.87
N ILE A 442 8.10 34.81 53.31
CA ILE A 442 7.15 34.68 54.43
C ILE A 442 7.85 35.00 55.75
N LEU A 443 9.07 34.48 55.96
CA LEU A 443 9.86 34.76 57.17
C LEU A 443 10.19 36.27 57.29
N ASP A 444 10.39 36.94 56.15
CA ASP A 444 10.63 38.37 56.07
C ASP A 444 9.31 39.21 56.18
N GLY A 445 8.16 38.56 56.29
CA GLY A 445 6.84 39.21 56.38
C GLY A 445 6.34 39.84 55.07
N LEU A 446 6.94 39.50 53.92
CA LEU A 446 6.60 40.05 52.60
C LEU A 446 5.50 39.30 51.91
N MET A 447 5.28 38.01 52.25
CA MET A 447 4.30 37.11 51.68
C MET A 447 3.53 36.34 52.73
N THR A 448 2.38 35.76 52.34
CA THR A 448 1.50 34.95 53.20
C THR A 448 1.68 33.47 52.94
N ILE A 449 1.18 32.60 53.86
CA ILE A 449 1.16 31.13 53.72
C ILE A 449 0.21 30.75 52.60
N GLY A 450 -0.91 31.48 52.40
CA GLY A 450 -1.82 31.27 51.29
C GLY A 450 -1.18 31.56 49.94
N GLU A 451 -0.30 32.56 49.84
CA GLU A 451 0.49 32.83 48.63
C GLU A 451 1.46 31.72 48.33
N MET A 452 2.11 31.14 49.33
CA MET A 452 2.94 29.94 49.14
C MET A 452 2.12 28.79 48.53
N SER A 453 0.95 28.51 49.08
CA SER A 453 0.05 27.48 48.59
C SER A 453 -0.41 27.75 47.14
N LYS A 454 -0.81 29.00 46.84
CA LYS A 454 -1.21 29.46 45.51
C LYS A 454 -0.10 29.22 44.47
N PHE A 455 1.11 29.73 44.71
CA PHE A 455 2.22 29.61 43.76
C PHE A 455 2.74 28.18 43.64
N SER A 456 2.70 27.37 44.71
CA SER A 456 2.99 25.94 44.66
C SER A 456 2.04 25.20 43.74
N LEU A 457 0.71 25.49 43.81
CA LEU A 457 -0.26 24.92 42.92
C LEU A 457 -0.03 25.33 41.45
N TYR A 458 0.25 26.61 41.18
CA TYR A 458 0.59 27.08 39.83
C TYR A 458 1.85 26.40 39.30
N ALA A 459 2.89 26.22 40.08
CA ALA A 459 4.08 25.51 39.65
C ALA A 459 3.80 24.04 39.30
N SER A 460 3.04 23.37 40.15
CA SER A 460 2.58 21.98 39.85
C SER A 460 1.86 21.89 38.53
N MET A 461 1.01 22.91 38.22
CA MET A 461 0.27 22.97 36.92
C MET A 461 1.22 23.23 35.73
N ILE A 462 2.34 23.95 35.87
CA ILE A 462 3.33 24.19 34.81
C ILE A 462 4.00 22.90 34.35
N TYR A 463 4.23 21.95 35.25
CA TYR A 463 4.92 20.70 34.89
C TYR A 463 4.08 19.73 34.11
N GLY A 464 2.75 19.84 34.15
CA GLY A 464 1.83 19.07 33.28
C GLY A 464 2.16 19.24 31.78
N PRO A 465 2.12 20.46 31.24
CA PRO A 465 2.54 20.79 29.87
C PRO A 465 3.93 20.26 29.53
N LEU A 466 4.90 20.46 30.40
CA LEU A 466 6.26 20.03 30.15
C LEU A 466 6.43 18.53 30.02
N ARG A 467 5.73 17.74 30.83
CA ARG A 467 5.69 16.26 30.71
C ARG A 467 5.06 15.84 29.37
N MET A 468 4.00 16.52 28.96
CA MET A 468 3.32 16.21 27.72
C MET A 468 4.21 16.45 26.49
N PHE A 469 4.99 17.54 26.47
CA PHE A 469 5.90 17.86 25.36
C PHE A 469 6.94 16.76 25.09
N SER A 470 7.30 15.95 26.09
CA SER A 470 8.22 14.82 25.90
C SER A 470 7.64 13.70 25.03
N HIS A 471 6.33 13.47 25.05
CA HIS A 471 5.65 12.41 24.31
C HIS A 471 5.03 12.87 22.99
N MET A 472 4.77 14.17 22.84
CA MET A 472 4.11 14.77 21.67
C MET A 472 4.83 14.54 20.35
N PRO A 473 6.17 14.65 20.25
CA PRO A 473 6.86 14.48 18.96
C PRO A 473 6.57 13.13 18.30
N ARG A 474 6.45 12.05 19.09
CA ARG A 474 6.10 10.73 18.56
C ARG A 474 4.69 10.70 18.00
N ARG A 475 3.70 11.20 18.75
CA ARG A 475 2.30 11.25 18.33
C ARG A 475 2.10 12.07 17.05
N ILE A 476 2.82 13.19 16.94
CA ILE A 476 2.81 14.04 15.74
C ILE A 476 3.42 13.30 14.54
N ILE A 477 4.53 12.59 14.73
CA ILE A 477 5.18 11.82 13.66
C ILE A 477 4.26 10.70 13.19
N ASP A 478 3.65 9.94 14.10
CA ASP A 478 2.73 8.85 13.78
C ASP A 478 1.51 9.39 13.02
N PHE A 479 0.91 10.48 13.49
CA PHE A 479 -0.18 11.18 12.84
C PHE A 479 0.17 11.64 11.41
N ILE A 480 1.29 12.35 11.23
CA ILE A 480 1.72 12.83 9.91
C ILE A 480 2.01 11.65 8.98
N THR A 481 2.62 10.59 9.51
CA THR A 481 2.95 9.40 8.72
C THR A 481 1.69 8.68 8.25
N SER A 482 0.72 8.45 9.13
CA SER A 482 -0.56 7.82 8.77
C SER A 482 -1.36 8.70 7.82
N THR A 483 -1.39 10.02 8.06
CA THR A 483 -2.03 10.98 7.15
C THR A 483 -1.43 10.95 5.75
N ASN A 484 -0.11 10.97 5.63
CA ASN A 484 0.55 10.88 4.32
C ASN A 484 0.23 9.58 3.58
N LYS A 485 0.15 8.46 4.31
CA LYS A 485 -0.19 7.15 3.75
C LYS A 485 -1.63 7.09 3.24
N VAL A 486 -2.58 7.71 3.95
CA VAL A 486 -3.97 7.81 3.53
C VAL A 486 -4.07 8.69 2.28
N PHE A 487 -3.46 9.87 2.29
CA PHE A 487 -3.46 10.75 1.12
C PHE A 487 -2.68 10.20 -0.07
N GLU A 488 -1.72 9.30 0.14
CA GLU A 488 -1.04 8.61 -0.94
C GLU A 488 -2.02 7.83 -1.82
N ILE A 489 -2.98 7.12 -1.21
CA ILE A 489 -4.03 6.40 -1.94
C ILE A 489 -5.06 7.37 -2.54
N ILE A 490 -5.50 8.38 -1.79
CA ILE A 490 -6.49 9.35 -2.27
C ILE A 490 -5.97 10.12 -3.49
N ASP A 491 -4.67 10.43 -3.52
CA ASP A 491 -4.00 11.17 -4.60
C ASP A 491 -3.56 10.29 -5.77
N GLU A 492 -3.69 8.97 -5.65
CA GLU A 492 -3.31 8.07 -6.73
C GLU A 492 -4.12 8.39 -7.99
N SER A 493 -3.45 8.51 -9.13
CA SER A 493 -4.15 8.70 -10.40
C SER A 493 -5.00 7.48 -10.73
N GLU A 494 -6.17 7.68 -11.25
CA GLU A 494 -6.96 6.64 -11.89
C GLU A 494 -6.37 6.46 -13.28
N GLU A 495 -5.73 5.30 -13.53
CA GLU A 495 -5.11 5.04 -14.84
C GLU A 495 -6.15 4.77 -15.91
N ILE A 496 -7.26 4.16 -15.50
CA ILE A 496 -8.38 3.84 -16.38
C ILE A 496 -9.56 4.69 -15.90
N SER A 497 -9.72 5.86 -16.52
CA SER A 497 -10.87 6.75 -16.29
C SER A 497 -11.72 6.79 -17.54
N ASP A 498 -13.03 6.87 -17.37
CA ASP A 498 -13.92 7.10 -18.49
C ASP A 498 -13.75 8.53 -19.01
N LYS A 499 -13.84 8.70 -20.33
CA LYS A 499 -13.90 10.02 -20.96
C LYS A 499 -15.19 10.71 -20.54
N GLU A 500 -15.21 12.05 -20.46
CA GLU A 500 -16.42 12.83 -20.08
C GLU A 500 -17.65 12.51 -20.95
N ASN A 501 -17.43 12.08 -22.20
CA ASN A 501 -18.49 11.70 -23.14
C ASN A 501 -18.42 10.22 -23.53
N ALA A 502 -18.05 9.33 -22.60
CA ALA A 502 -18.00 7.90 -22.86
C ALA A 502 -19.38 7.37 -23.24
N ALA A 503 -19.43 6.62 -24.34
CA ALA A 503 -20.67 6.02 -24.83
C ALA A 503 -21.15 4.88 -23.92
N SER A 504 -22.48 4.65 -23.91
CA SER A 504 -23.09 3.51 -23.21
C SER A 504 -23.94 2.68 -24.18
N PRO A 505 -23.33 2.03 -25.19
CA PRO A 505 -24.08 1.29 -26.19
C PRO A 505 -24.64 -0.02 -25.63
N ILE A 506 -25.70 -0.52 -26.27
CA ILE A 506 -26.14 -1.91 -26.10
C ILE A 506 -25.25 -2.77 -26.99
N ILE A 507 -24.49 -3.67 -26.38
CA ILE A 507 -23.49 -4.50 -27.03
C ILE A 507 -24.17 -5.70 -27.70
N LYS A 508 -23.79 -5.97 -28.97
CA LYS A 508 -24.17 -7.17 -29.70
C LYS A 508 -23.16 -8.30 -29.53
N GLY A 509 -21.88 -7.92 -29.33
CA GLY A 509 -20.79 -8.82 -28.97
C GLY A 509 -19.83 -9.14 -30.13
N ASP A 510 -19.70 -8.28 -31.13
CA ASP A 510 -18.63 -8.34 -32.12
C ASP A 510 -17.36 -7.70 -31.52
N ILE A 511 -16.20 -8.39 -31.61
CA ILE A 511 -14.96 -7.92 -30.98
C ILE A 511 -13.82 -7.91 -32.00
N ASP A 512 -13.24 -6.73 -32.24
CA ASP A 512 -12.08 -6.52 -33.09
C ASP A 512 -10.86 -6.16 -32.25
N ILE A 513 -9.82 -6.95 -32.36
CA ILE A 513 -8.53 -6.74 -31.73
C ILE A 513 -7.53 -6.41 -32.83
N ASN A 514 -7.02 -5.17 -32.86
CA ASN A 514 -6.19 -4.66 -33.95
C ASN A 514 -4.78 -4.33 -33.45
N HIS A 515 -3.78 -5.09 -33.90
CA HIS A 515 -2.35 -4.89 -33.69
C HIS A 515 -1.94 -4.61 -32.23
N ILE A 516 -2.51 -5.33 -31.27
CA ILE A 516 -2.24 -5.11 -29.85
C ILE A 516 -0.86 -5.62 -29.48
N SER A 517 -0.07 -4.75 -28.83
CA SER A 517 1.12 -5.12 -28.07
C SER A 517 0.98 -4.64 -26.64
N PHE A 518 1.22 -5.53 -25.68
CA PHE A 518 1.05 -5.22 -24.25
C PHE A 518 2.09 -5.89 -23.39
N GLY A 519 2.56 -5.17 -22.39
CA GLY A 519 3.44 -5.67 -21.32
C GLY A 519 3.11 -4.99 -19.99
N TYR A 520 3.16 -5.74 -18.89
CA TYR A 520 3.06 -5.14 -17.56
C TYR A 520 4.29 -4.25 -17.28
N GLU A 521 4.22 -3.35 -16.32
CA GLU A 521 5.32 -2.40 -15.95
C GLU A 521 6.71 -3.05 -15.78
N SER A 522 6.79 -4.37 -15.66
CA SER A 522 8.07 -5.11 -15.60
C SER A 522 8.89 -5.04 -16.88
N GLY A 523 8.40 -4.39 -17.93
CA GLY A 523 9.11 -4.15 -19.19
C GLY A 523 9.20 -5.36 -20.12
N ALA A 524 8.61 -6.51 -19.77
CA ALA A 524 8.52 -7.65 -20.67
C ALA A 524 7.20 -7.59 -21.45
N GLU A 525 7.25 -7.55 -22.78
CA GLU A 525 6.07 -7.74 -23.60
C GLU A 525 5.51 -9.14 -23.37
N VAL A 526 4.23 -9.19 -23.04
CA VAL A 526 3.48 -10.44 -22.84
C VAL A 526 2.71 -10.80 -24.09
N LEU A 527 2.17 -9.80 -24.78
CA LEU A 527 1.49 -9.92 -26.06
C LEU A 527 2.19 -9.03 -27.09
N THR A 528 2.35 -9.53 -28.31
CA THR A 528 3.05 -8.84 -29.37
C THR A 528 2.27 -8.98 -30.67
N ASN A 529 1.77 -7.86 -31.22
CA ASN A 529 1.07 -7.77 -32.48
C ASN A 529 -0.06 -8.79 -32.61
N ILE A 530 -1.04 -8.73 -31.73
CA ILE A 530 -2.22 -9.58 -31.75
C ILE A 530 -3.29 -8.94 -32.65
N ASP A 531 -3.71 -9.71 -33.65
CA ASP A 531 -4.82 -9.39 -34.54
C ASP A 531 -5.86 -10.52 -34.47
N LEU A 532 -7.10 -10.21 -34.06
CA LEU A 532 -8.15 -11.20 -33.90
C LEU A 532 -9.53 -10.55 -34.06
N HIS A 533 -10.33 -11.09 -34.93
CA HIS A 533 -11.75 -10.76 -35.08
C HIS A 533 -12.63 -11.87 -34.55
N ILE A 534 -13.58 -11.57 -33.67
CA ILE A 534 -14.53 -12.47 -33.01
C ILE A 534 -15.94 -12.00 -33.36
N LYS A 535 -16.68 -12.81 -34.08
CA LYS A 535 -18.06 -12.48 -34.50
C LYS A 535 -19.06 -12.59 -33.35
N SER A 536 -20.06 -11.74 -33.35
CA SER A 536 -21.18 -11.86 -32.40
C SER A 536 -21.77 -13.28 -32.38
N GLY A 537 -21.90 -13.85 -31.19
CA GLY A 537 -22.39 -15.23 -30.97
C GLY A 537 -21.36 -16.32 -31.25
N GLU A 538 -20.12 -16.00 -31.59
CA GLU A 538 -19.05 -16.98 -31.83
C GLU A 538 -18.51 -17.54 -30.51
N PHE A 539 -18.18 -18.83 -30.48
CA PHE A 539 -17.49 -19.46 -29.36
C PHE A 539 -16.02 -19.72 -29.72
N ILE A 540 -15.12 -18.95 -29.12
CA ILE A 540 -13.68 -19.07 -29.31
C ILE A 540 -13.02 -19.75 -28.13
N GLY A 541 -12.11 -20.69 -28.43
CA GLY A 541 -11.22 -21.32 -27.47
C GLY A 541 -9.81 -20.74 -27.55
N LEU A 542 -9.28 -20.15 -26.45
CA LEU A 542 -7.89 -19.72 -26.34
C LEU A 542 -7.02 -20.86 -25.78
N VAL A 543 -6.04 -21.31 -26.55
CA VAL A 543 -5.17 -22.44 -26.24
C VAL A 543 -3.69 -21.98 -26.22
N GLY A 544 -2.87 -22.60 -25.41
CA GLY A 544 -1.43 -22.33 -25.33
C GLY A 544 -0.84 -22.72 -23.99
N LYS A 545 0.48 -22.77 -23.91
CA LYS A 545 1.22 -23.08 -22.67
C LYS A 545 0.88 -22.08 -21.55
N SER A 546 1.13 -22.46 -20.29
CA SER A 546 0.99 -21.52 -19.17
C SER A 546 1.96 -20.34 -19.35
N GLY A 547 1.49 -19.12 -19.06
CA GLY A 547 2.30 -17.90 -19.14
C GLY A 547 2.44 -17.27 -20.54
N VAL A 548 1.77 -17.78 -21.58
CA VAL A 548 1.86 -17.22 -22.95
C VAL A 548 1.02 -15.95 -23.19
N GLY A 549 0.23 -15.48 -22.19
CA GLY A 549 -0.57 -14.27 -22.30
C GLY A 549 -2.08 -14.46 -22.47
N LYS A 550 -2.65 -15.67 -22.32
CA LYS A 550 -4.10 -15.92 -22.45
C LYS A 550 -4.94 -15.08 -21.50
N SER A 551 -4.65 -15.13 -20.21
CA SER A 551 -5.38 -14.34 -19.18
C SER A 551 -5.10 -12.83 -19.33
N THR A 552 -3.94 -12.45 -19.86
CA THR A 552 -3.62 -11.05 -20.19
C THR A 552 -4.55 -10.53 -21.29
N LEU A 553 -4.76 -11.31 -22.35
CA LEU A 553 -5.67 -10.94 -23.45
C LEU A 553 -7.12 -10.76 -22.95
N ILE A 554 -7.59 -11.65 -22.09
CA ILE A 554 -8.92 -11.53 -21.45
C ILE A 554 -9.00 -10.25 -20.59
N ASN A 555 -7.99 -9.96 -19.79
CA ASN A 555 -7.97 -8.77 -18.95
C ASN A 555 -8.00 -7.47 -19.78
N LEU A 556 -7.40 -7.48 -20.97
CA LEU A 556 -7.47 -6.35 -21.90
C LEU A 556 -8.87 -6.20 -22.52
N ILE A 557 -9.52 -7.30 -22.91
CA ILE A 557 -10.90 -7.28 -23.44
C ILE A 557 -11.88 -6.75 -22.39
N MET A 558 -11.70 -7.12 -21.10
CA MET A 558 -12.48 -6.59 -19.96
C MET A 558 -12.13 -5.16 -19.59
N ARG A 559 -11.17 -4.55 -20.28
CA ARG A 559 -10.63 -3.22 -19.95
C ARG A 559 -10.19 -3.11 -18.49
N MET A 560 -9.50 -4.17 -17.97
CA MET A 560 -8.82 -4.12 -16.68
C MET A 560 -7.48 -3.39 -16.79
N TYR A 561 -6.98 -3.26 -18.00
CA TYR A 561 -5.80 -2.48 -18.43
C TYR A 561 -6.12 -1.83 -19.76
N ASP A 562 -5.63 -0.62 -19.98
CA ASP A 562 -5.70 0.01 -21.30
C ASP A 562 -4.48 -0.41 -22.16
N VAL A 563 -4.68 -0.58 -23.45
CA VAL A 563 -3.63 -0.90 -24.40
C VAL A 563 -2.84 0.36 -24.78
N GLU A 564 -1.51 0.24 -24.80
CA GLU A 564 -0.63 1.34 -25.24
C GLU A 564 -0.54 1.41 -26.78
N ASP A 565 -0.43 0.24 -27.43
CA ASP A 565 -0.33 0.09 -28.89
C ASP A 565 -1.51 -0.74 -29.40
N GLY A 566 -2.16 -0.28 -30.48
CA GLY A 566 -3.31 -0.93 -31.07
C GLY A 566 -4.64 -0.48 -30.47
N SER A 567 -5.71 -1.22 -30.78
CA SER A 567 -7.07 -0.97 -30.29
C SER A 567 -7.85 -2.24 -30.11
N ILE A 568 -8.77 -2.25 -29.15
CA ILE A 568 -9.83 -3.24 -28.98
C ILE A 568 -11.15 -2.52 -29.21
N CYS A 569 -11.92 -2.98 -30.19
CA CYS A 569 -13.24 -2.43 -30.47
C CYS A 569 -14.32 -3.49 -30.16
N VAL A 570 -15.43 -3.02 -29.61
CA VAL A 570 -16.64 -3.80 -29.43
C VAL A 570 -17.75 -3.17 -30.28
N ASP A 571 -18.32 -3.95 -31.19
CA ASP A 571 -19.30 -3.47 -32.18
C ASP A 571 -18.81 -2.23 -32.96
N GLY A 572 -17.51 -2.19 -33.29
CA GLY A 572 -16.86 -1.10 -34.02
C GLY A 572 -16.50 0.12 -33.18
N VAL A 573 -16.79 0.14 -31.86
CA VAL A 573 -16.44 1.24 -30.96
C VAL A 573 -15.25 0.81 -30.07
N ASP A 574 -14.21 1.65 -30.02
CA ASP A 574 -13.05 1.37 -29.13
C ASP A 574 -13.50 1.32 -27.67
N ILE A 575 -13.07 0.28 -26.94
CA ILE A 575 -13.45 0.09 -25.52
C ILE A 575 -13.04 1.26 -24.64
N ARG A 576 -12.06 2.08 -25.05
CA ARG A 576 -11.63 3.31 -24.36
C ARG A 576 -12.67 4.44 -24.46
N ASP A 577 -13.56 4.36 -25.45
CA ASP A 577 -14.66 5.31 -25.68
C ASP A 577 -16.00 4.84 -25.13
N ILE A 578 -16.07 3.62 -24.58
CA ILE A 578 -17.22 3.06 -23.89
C ILE A 578 -17.03 3.25 -22.37
N SER A 579 -18.09 3.59 -21.64
CA SER A 579 -17.99 3.65 -20.17
C SER A 579 -17.76 2.25 -19.59
N GLN A 580 -16.92 2.15 -18.56
CA GLN A 580 -16.56 0.89 -17.93
C GLN A 580 -17.80 0.15 -17.40
N ASP A 581 -18.76 0.90 -16.84
CA ASP A 581 -20.01 0.33 -16.34
C ASP A 581 -20.86 -0.27 -17.46
N ALA A 582 -21.01 0.43 -18.60
CA ALA A 582 -21.75 -0.07 -19.75
C ALA A 582 -21.09 -1.30 -20.39
N LEU A 583 -19.74 -1.31 -20.46
CA LEU A 583 -19.00 -2.43 -20.98
C LEU A 583 -19.12 -3.66 -20.07
N ARG A 584 -18.82 -3.51 -18.78
CA ARG A 584 -18.76 -4.62 -17.82
C ARG A 584 -20.14 -5.16 -17.42
N SER A 585 -21.18 -4.30 -17.40
CA SER A 585 -22.56 -4.74 -17.14
C SER A 585 -23.12 -5.65 -18.22
N GLN A 586 -22.49 -5.75 -19.39
CA GLN A 586 -22.88 -6.63 -20.48
C GLN A 586 -21.88 -7.79 -20.70
N MET A 587 -20.88 -7.93 -19.80
CA MET A 587 -19.91 -9.02 -19.77
C MET A 587 -20.16 -9.94 -18.57
N GLY A 588 -20.15 -11.25 -18.78
CA GLY A 588 -20.15 -12.25 -17.72
C GLY A 588 -18.81 -12.93 -17.61
N VAL A 589 -18.33 -13.15 -16.39
CA VAL A 589 -17.02 -13.74 -16.16
C VAL A 589 -17.14 -14.91 -15.19
N VAL A 590 -16.57 -16.06 -15.57
CA VAL A 590 -16.36 -17.20 -14.68
C VAL A 590 -14.86 -17.43 -14.58
N LEU A 591 -14.28 -17.08 -13.41
CA LEU A 591 -12.84 -17.16 -13.18
C LEU A 591 -12.42 -18.55 -12.70
N GLN A 592 -11.15 -18.87 -12.88
CA GLN A 592 -10.50 -20.11 -12.44
C GLN A 592 -10.66 -20.31 -10.92
N GLU A 593 -10.31 -19.30 -10.13
CA GLU A 593 -10.55 -19.28 -8.68
C GLU A 593 -11.91 -18.63 -8.42
N THR A 594 -12.91 -19.49 -8.13
CA THR A 594 -14.25 -19.00 -7.83
C THR A 594 -14.31 -18.40 -6.45
N PHE A 595 -14.56 -17.10 -6.38
CA PHE A 595 -14.75 -16.37 -5.13
C PHE A 595 -16.23 -16.23 -4.79
N LEU A 596 -16.62 -16.65 -3.59
CA LEU A 596 -17.93 -16.39 -3.01
C LEU A 596 -17.79 -15.44 -1.82
N PHE A 597 -18.66 -14.45 -1.78
CA PHE A 597 -18.72 -13.50 -0.64
C PHE A 597 -19.34 -14.18 0.58
N SER A 598 -18.90 -13.76 1.76
CA SER A 598 -19.56 -14.15 3.00
C SER A 598 -21.02 -13.71 2.98
N GLY A 599 -21.94 -14.66 3.10
CA GLY A 599 -23.38 -14.43 2.99
C GLY A 599 -24.09 -15.72 2.63
N THR A 600 -25.32 -15.66 2.13
CA THR A 600 -26.10 -16.82 1.71
C THR A 600 -25.79 -17.21 0.26
N ILE A 601 -26.13 -18.43 -0.13
CA ILE A 601 -26.06 -18.88 -1.54
C ILE A 601 -26.96 -17.99 -2.40
N TYR A 602 -28.14 -17.63 -1.91
CA TYR A 602 -29.06 -16.69 -2.56
C TYR A 602 -28.36 -15.37 -2.89
N GLN A 603 -27.74 -14.73 -1.90
CA GLN A 603 -27.03 -13.46 -2.06
C GLN A 603 -25.86 -13.56 -3.04
N ASN A 604 -25.17 -14.69 -3.05
CA ASN A 604 -24.08 -14.92 -3.98
C ASN A 604 -24.55 -15.06 -5.43
N ILE A 605 -25.68 -15.72 -5.69
CA ILE A 605 -26.25 -15.79 -7.03
C ILE A 605 -26.81 -14.43 -7.46
N ALA A 606 -27.53 -13.74 -6.57
CA ALA A 606 -28.12 -12.42 -6.82
C ALA A 606 -27.09 -11.30 -6.98
N TYR A 607 -25.81 -11.52 -6.72
CA TYR A 607 -24.77 -10.49 -6.67
C TYR A 607 -24.72 -9.59 -7.92
N ALA A 608 -24.89 -10.17 -9.10
CA ALA A 608 -24.87 -9.43 -10.37
C ALA A 608 -26.21 -8.76 -10.72
N LYS A 609 -27.31 -9.18 -10.09
CA LYS A 609 -28.67 -8.62 -10.26
C LYS A 609 -29.38 -8.63 -8.89
N PRO A 610 -29.14 -7.63 -8.02
CA PRO A 610 -29.69 -7.63 -6.66
C PRO A 610 -31.21 -7.66 -6.57
N ASP A 611 -31.91 -7.12 -7.59
CA ASP A 611 -33.38 -7.04 -7.67
C ASP A 611 -34.01 -8.32 -8.29
N ALA A 612 -33.23 -9.39 -8.50
CA ALA A 612 -33.74 -10.62 -9.06
C ALA A 612 -34.77 -11.29 -8.13
N THR A 613 -35.82 -11.80 -8.71
CA THR A 613 -36.86 -12.56 -7.96
C THR A 613 -36.31 -13.93 -7.53
N ARG A 614 -36.94 -14.53 -6.52
CA ARG A 614 -36.54 -15.87 -6.04
C ARG A 614 -36.74 -16.93 -7.13
N GLU A 615 -37.77 -16.77 -7.97
CA GLU A 615 -38.05 -17.61 -9.10
C GLU A 615 -36.96 -17.55 -10.17
N GLU A 616 -36.49 -16.35 -10.51
CA GLU A 616 -35.37 -16.18 -11.44
C GLU A 616 -34.10 -16.85 -10.91
N ILE A 617 -33.80 -16.70 -9.64
CA ILE A 617 -32.62 -17.32 -9.01
C ILE A 617 -32.73 -18.85 -9.02
N ILE A 618 -33.90 -19.40 -8.71
CA ILE A 618 -34.13 -20.85 -8.80
C ILE A 618 -34.01 -21.35 -10.23
N ALA A 619 -34.53 -20.61 -11.20
CA ALA A 619 -34.45 -20.97 -12.62
C ALA A 619 -33.00 -21.05 -13.09
N VAL A 620 -32.17 -20.03 -12.83
CA VAL A 620 -30.75 -20.06 -13.22
C VAL A 620 -29.97 -21.10 -12.42
N ALA A 621 -30.32 -21.36 -11.16
CA ALA A 621 -29.72 -22.41 -10.36
C ALA A 621 -29.97 -23.80 -10.91
N LYS A 622 -31.16 -24.05 -11.49
CA LYS A 622 -31.47 -25.28 -12.22
C LYS A 622 -30.64 -25.39 -13.49
N LEU A 623 -30.53 -24.32 -14.27
CA LEU A 623 -29.73 -24.29 -15.50
C LEU A 623 -28.23 -24.50 -15.22
N ALA A 624 -27.72 -23.97 -14.12
CA ALA A 624 -26.33 -24.14 -13.67
C ALA A 624 -26.08 -25.50 -12.96
N GLY A 625 -27.09 -26.31 -12.76
CA GLY A 625 -26.98 -27.62 -12.09
C GLY A 625 -26.69 -27.51 -10.57
N CYS A 626 -26.93 -26.36 -9.96
CA CYS A 626 -26.67 -26.17 -8.50
C CYS A 626 -27.93 -26.35 -7.65
N HIS A 627 -29.14 -26.29 -8.19
CA HIS A 627 -30.39 -26.43 -7.44
C HIS A 627 -30.45 -27.71 -6.61
N ASN A 628 -30.05 -28.84 -7.19
CA ASN A 628 -30.19 -30.17 -6.56
C ASN A 628 -29.32 -30.34 -5.30
N PHE A 629 -28.13 -29.73 -5.24
CA PHE A 629 -27.34 -29.77 -4.02
C PHE A 629 -27.81 -28.71 -3.02
N ILE A 630 -28.24 -27.52 -3.49
CA ILE A 630 -28.71 -26.44 -2.63
C ILE A 630 -29.89 -26.89 -1.78
N ILE A 631 -30.90 -27.55 -2.39
CA ILE A 631 -32.07 -28.01 -1.65
C ILE A 631 -31.79 -29.15 -0.66
N LYS A 632 -30.63 -29.79 -0.74
CA LYS A 632 -30.16 -30.80 0.25
C LYS A 632 -29.50 -30.18 1.47
N LEU A 633 -29.12 -28.89 1.40
CA LEU A 633 -28.54 -28.17 2.53
C LEU A 633 -29.64 -27.81 3.54
N PRO A 634 -29.32 -27.73 4.85
CA PRO A 634 -30.31 -27.50 5.91
C PRO A 634 -31.18 -26.26 5.67
N ASP A 635 -30.57 -25.14 5.23
CA ASP A 635 -31.25 -23.87 4.99
C ASP A 635 -31.47 -23.59 3.49
N GLY A 636 -31.22 -24.57 2.60
CA GLY A 636 -31.37 -24.42 1.16
C GLY A 636 -30.60 -23.20 0.59
N TYR A 637 -31.30 -22.32 -0.11
CA TYR A 637 -30.72 -21.08 -0.67
C TYR A 637 -30.26 -20.08 0.40
N ASP A 638 -30.80 -20.13 1.61
CA ASP A 638 -30.44 -19.25 2.71
C ASP A 638 -29.25 -19.78 3.52
N THR A 639 -28.68 -20.94 3.11
CA THR A 639 -27.47 -21.49 3.69
C THR A 639 -26.31 -20.49 3.56
N LYS A 640 -25.69 -20.16 4.71
CA LYS A 640 -24.53 -19.26 4.77
C LYS A 640 -23.28 -20.00 4.29
N VAL A 641 -22.60 -19.39 3.33
CA VAL A 641 -21.27 -19.82 2.87
C VAL A 641 -20.21 -19.07 3.70
N GLY A 642 -19.23 -19.81 4.24
CA GLY A 642 -18.12 -19.22 4.99
C GLY A 642 -17.23 -18.34 4.11
N GLU A 643 -16.16 -17.79 4.71
CA GLU A 643 -15.16 -17.00 3.97
C GLU A 643 -14.70 -17.78 2.71
N ARG A 644 -14.73 -17.12 1.57
CA ARG A 644 -14.38 -17.69 0.24
C ARG A 644 -15.17 -18.97 -0.12
N GLY A 645 -16.32 -19.22 0.52
CA GLY A 645 -17.15 -20.39 0.23
C GLY A 645 -16.57 -21.73 0.74
N HIS A 646 -15.75 -21.72 1.79
CA HIS A 646 -15.10 -22.93 2.31
C HIS A 646 -16.04 -24.05 2.71
N SER A 647 -17.32 -23.77 2.98
CA SER A 647 -18.34 -24.77 3.30
C SER A 647 -18.82 -25.58 2.09
N LEU A 648 -18.51 -25.14 0.86
CA LEU A 648 -18.89 -25.80 -0.38
C LEU A 648 -17.67 -26.49 -1.03
N SER A 649 -17.91 -27.58 -1.74
CA SER A 649 -16.88 -28.20 -2.60
C SER A 649 -16.47 -27.27 -3.75
N GLY A 650 -15.34 -27.54 -4.38
CA GLY A 650 -14.86 -26.75 -5.55
C GLY A 650 -15.89 -26.68 -6.68
N GLY A 651 -16.50 -27.82 -7.01
CA GLY A 651 -17.53 -27.89 -8.05
C GLY A 651 -18.84 -27.21 -7.70
N GLU A 652 -19.25 -27.25 -6.41
CA GLU A 652 -20.43 -26.52 -5.94
C GLU A 652 -20.22 -25.00 -6.01
N ARG A 653 -19.06 -24.50 -5.54
CA ARG A 653 -18.71 -23.07 -5.70
C ARG A 653 -18.78 -22.64 -7.13
N GLN A 654 -18.22 -23.44 -8.04
CA GLN A 654 -18.17 -23.11 -9.46
C GLN A 654 -19.56 -23.04 -10.09
N ARG A 655 -20.46 -24.01 -9.77
CA ARG A 655 -21.84 -23.95 -10.23
C ARG A 655 -22.61 -22.74 -9.71
N VAL A 656 -22.35 -22.31 -8.49
CA VAL A 656 -22.92 -21.06 -7.95
C VAL A 656 -22.41 -19.84 -8.73
N ALA A 657 -21.14 -19.81 -9.13
CA ALA A 657 -20.61 -18.73 -9.96
C ALA A 657 -21.16 -18.75 -11.40
N ILE A 658 -21.39 -19.94 -11.97
CA ILE A 658 -22.08 -20.08 -13.26
C ILE A 658 -23.51 -19.56 -13.14
N ALA A 659 -24.24 -19.88 -12.05
CA ALA A 659 -25.59 -19.36 -11.81
C ALA A 659 -25.59 -17.83 -11.70
N ARG A 660 -24.60 -17.25 -11.03
CA ARG A 660 -24.37 -15.79 -10.97
C ARG A 660 -24.20 -15.18 -12.37
N ALA A 661 -23.38 -15.79 -13.22
CA ALA A 661 -23.14 -15.35 -14.59
C ALA A 661 -24.40 -15.51 -15.48
N LEU A 662 -25.18 -16.59 -15.31
CA LEU A 662 -26.45 -16.82 -16.00
C LEU A 662 -27.50 -15.75 -15.65
N LEU A 663 -27.62 -15.41 -14.37
CA LEU A 663 -28.56 -14.40 -13.87
C LEU A 663 -28.28 -13.01 -14.45
N HIS A 664 -27.01 -12.73 -14.69
CA HIS A 664 -26.57 -11.46 -15.29
C HIS A 664 -26.96 -11.30 -16.76
N ASP A 665 -27.19 -12.41 -17.47
CA ASP A 665 -27.54 -12.48 -18.89
C ASP A 665 -26.64 -11.67 -19.83
N PRO A 666 -25.30 -11.89 -19.79
CA PRO A 666 -24.35 -11.09 -20.54
C PRO A 666 -24.40 -11.37 -22.06
N ARG A 667 -23.98 -10.39 -22.86
CA ARG A 667 -23.77 -10.55 -24.31
C ARG A 667 -22.43 -11.19 -24.65
N ILE A 668 -21.42 -10.86 -23.86
CA ILE A 668 -20.05 -11.40 -23.96
C ILE A 668 -19.78 -12.23 -22.71
N LEU A 669 -19.32 -13.46 -22.91
CA LEU A 669 -19.02 -14.40 -21.85
C LEU A 669 -17.54 -14.77 -21.85
N ILE A 670 -16.90 -14.67 -20.71
CA ILE A 670 -15.51 -15.02 -20.49
C ILE A 670 -15.42 -16.18 -19.50
N LEU A 671 -14.77 -17.28 -19.93
CA LEU A 671 -14.61 -18.49 -19.15
C LEU A 671 -13.11 -18.77 -18.96
N ASP A 672 -12.60 -18.66 -17.74
CA ASP A 672 -11.20 -18.93 -17.43
C ASP A 672 -11.09 -20.22 -16.61
N GLU A 673 -10.57 -21.30 -17.22
CA GLU A 673 -10.27 -22.61 -16.61
C GLU A 673 -11.40 -23.21 -15.74
N ALA A 674 -12.63 -23.16 -16.19
CA ALA A 674 -13.80 -23.52 -15.41
C ALA A 674 -13.88 -25.02 -14.96
N THR A 675 -12.88 -25.89 -15.14
CA THR A 675 -12.98 -27.34 -14.84
C THR A 675 -11.75 -27.98 -14.20
N ALA A 676 -10.82 -27.21 -13.63
CA ALA A 676 -9.62 -27.78 -13.00
C ALA A 676 -9.95 -28.50 -11.67
N SER A 677 -9.43 -29.73 -11.48
CA SER A 677 -9.47 -30.49 -10.21
C SER A 677 -10.84 -31.06 -9.78
N LEU A 678 -11.73 -31.41 -10.71
CA LEU A 678 -13.05 -31.98 -10.43
C LEU A 678 -13.15 -33.47 -10.81
N ASP A 679 -14.04 -34.19 -10.13
CA ASP A 679 -14.43 -35.55 -10.51
C ASP A 679 -15.19 -35.54 -11.83
N THR A 680 -15.16 -36.67 -12.55
CA THR A 680 -15.69 -36.78 -13.92
C THR A 680 -17.20 -36.49 -14.04
N GLU A 681 -17.97 -36.82 -13.00
CA GLU A 681 -19.43 -36.59 -13.01
C GLU A 681 -19.74 -35.09 -12.84
N THR A 682 -19.08 -34.45 -11.87
CA THR A 682 -19.18 -32.99 -11.63
C THR A 682 -18.67 -32.20 -12.84
N GLU A 683 -17.59 -32.65 -13.48
CA GLU A 683 -17.07 -32.04 -14.72
C GLU A 683 -18.11 -32.03 -15.82
N LYS A 684 -18.81 -33.16 -16.04
CA LYS A 684 -19.89 -33.25 -17.07
C LYS A 684 -21.01 -32.26 -16.76
N GLN A 685 -21.47 -32.19 -15.52
CA GLN A 685 -22.54 -31.26 -15.11
C GLN A 685 -22.12 -29.80 -15.34
N ILE A 686 -20.87 -29.44 -15.07
CA ILE A 686 -20.35 -28.11 -15.33
C ILE A 686 -20.22 -27.82 -16.82
N GLN A 687 -19.77 -28.79 -17.62
CA GLN A 687 -19.70 -28.65 -19.08
C GLN A 687 -21.09 -28.42 -19.69
N ASP A 688 -22.11 -29.16 -19.24
CA ASP A 688 -23.51 -28.98 -19.69
C ASP A 688 -24.01 -27.57 -19.30
N ALA A 689 -23.72 -27.10 -18.10
CA ALA A 689 -24.07 -25.76 -17.63
C ALA A 689 -23.35 -24.66 -18.46
N LEU A 690 -22.06 -24.83 -18.75
CA LEU A 690 -21.29 -23.90 -19.58
C LEU A 690 -21.77 -23.87 -21.03
N GLN A 691 -22.16 -25.02 -21.58
CA GLN A 691 -22.72 -25.09 -22.90
C GLN A 691 -24.09 -24.39 -23.00
N ASN A 692 -24.92 -24.52 -21.96
CA ASN A 692 -26.16 -23.74 -21.85
C ASN A 692 -25.92 -22.25 -21.73
N LEU A 693 -24.90 -21.86 -20.95
CA LEU A 693 -24.50 -20.47 -20.75
C LEU A 693 -23.96 -19.84 -22.05
N SER A 694 -23.21 -20.58 -22.89
CA SER A 694 -22.62 -20.07 -24.14
C SER A 694 -23.60 -19.86 -25.28
N LYS A 695 -24.82 -20.44 -25.23
CA LYS A 695 -25.82 -20.31 -26.30
C LYS A 695 -26.20 -18.88 -26.57
N ASN A 696 -26.13 -18.45 -27.84
CA ASN A 696 -26.48 -17.11 -28.31
C ASN A 696 -25.66 -15.97 -27.69
N ARG A 697 -24.44 -16.26 -27.22
CA ARG A 697 -23.52 -15.29 -26.63
C ARG A 697 -22.13 -15.41 -27.26
N THR A 698 -21.46 -14.29 -27.43
CA THR A 698 -20.05 -14.30 -27.82
C THR A 698 -19.25 -14.85 -26.65
N THR A 699 -18.62 -16.02 -26.83
CA THR A 699 -17.94 -16.72 -25.73
C THR A 699 -16.44 -16.85 -25.99
N ILE A 700 -15.62 -16.45 -25.03
CA ILE A 700 -14.16 -16.60 -25.05
C ILE A 700 -13.80 -17.51 -23.88
N ALA A 701 -13.29 -18.72 -24.17
CA ALA A 701 -12.92 -19.69 -23.15
C ALA A 701 -11.43 -19.97 -23.16
N ILE A 702 -10.78 -19.87 -21.99
CA ILE A 702 -9.46 -20.46 -21.75
C ILE A 702 -9.69 -21.85 -21.17
N ALA A 703 -9.12 -22.86 -21.78
CA ALA A 703 -9.17 -24.18 -21.19
C ALA A 703 -7.80 -24.83 -21.10
N HIS A 704 -7.55 -25.44 -19.95
CA HIS A 704 -6.45 -26.38 -19.73
C HIS A 704 -6.84 -27.80 -20.16
N ARG A 705 -8.14 -28.10 -20.22
CA ARG A 705 -8.65 -29.38 -20.76
C ARG A 705 -9.27 -29.15 -22.13
N LEU A 706 -8.67 -29.77 -23.14
CA LEU A 706 -9.11 -29.62 -24.54
C LEU A 706 -10.49 -30.19 -24.79
N SER A 707 -11.00 -31.08 -23.91
CA SER A 707 -12.39 -31.59 -23.94
C SER A 707 -13.42 -30.48 -23.85
N THR A 708 -13.14 -29.42 -23.09
CA THR A 708 -14.04 -28.27 -22.91
C THR A 708 -14.15 -27.40 -24.18
N LEU A 709 -13.10 -27.39 -25.00
CA LEU A 709 -13.05 -26.60 -26.24
C LEU A 709 -13.46 -27.35 -27.50
N ARG A 710 -13.84 -28.63 -27.39
CA ARG A 710 -14.23 -29.46 -28.55
C ARG A 710 -15.41 -28.86 -29.30
N ASN A 711 -16.28 -28.16 -28.63
CA ASN A 711 -17.46 -27.51 -29.19
C ASN A 711 -17.21 -26.03 -29.57
N ALA A 712 -15.98 -25.53 -29.44
CA ALA A 712 -15.64 -24.19 -29.89
C ALA A 712 -15.75 -24.09 -31.41
N THR A 713 -16.32 -22.99 -31.88
CA THR A 713 -16.44 -22.70 -33.31
C THR A 713 -15.06 -22.58 -33.95
N ARG A 714 -14.11 -22.01 -33.18
CA ARG A 714 -12.76 -21.76 -33.62
C ARG A 714 -11.80 -21.74 -32.42
N LEU A 715 -10.60 -22.27 -32.61
CA LEU A 715 -9.51 -22.25 -31.63
C LEU A 715 -8.44 -21.25 -32.07
N VAL A 716 -7.94 -20.49 -31.11
CA VAL A 716 -6.85 -19.56 -31.30
C VAL A 716 -5.68 -20.00 -30.41
N VAL A 717 -4.60 -20.41 -31.04
CA VAL A 717 -3.39 -20.91 -30.36
C VAL A 717 -2.40 -19.78 -30.17
N LEU A 718 -2.10 -19.48 -28.92
CA LEU A 718 -1.08 -18.50 -28.53
C LEU A 718 0.26 -19.20 -28.26
N ASP A 719 1.32 -18.72 -28.87
CA ASP A 719 2.70 -19.09 -28.54
C ASP A 719 3.60 -17.87 -28.49
N LYS A 720 4.43 -17.77 -27.45
CA LYS A 720 5.37 -16.66 -27.23
C LYS A 720 4.75 -15.26 -27.38
N GLY A 721 3.51 -15.10 -26.93
CA GLY A 721 2.79 -13.82 -26.98
C GLY A 721 2.21 -13.44 -28.35
N ARG A 722 2.16 -14.37 -29.31
CA ARG A 722 1.61 -14.14 -30.66
C ARG A 722 0.55 -15.21 -30.99
N ILE A 723 -0.36 -14.90 -31.91
CA ILE A 723 -1.25 -15.90 -32.48
C ILE A 723 -0.44 -16.75 -33.45
N ALA A 724 -0.30 -18.03 -33.13
CA ALA A 724 0.48 -18.98 -33.94
C ALA A 724 -0.41 -19.77 -34.91
N GLU A 725 -1.58 -20.20 -34.47
CA GLU A 725 -2.51 -21.01 -35.27
C GLU A 725 -3.96 -20.60 -34.98
N VAL A 726 -4.82 -20.64 -36.01
CA VAL A 726 -6.26 -20.42 -35.91
C VAL A 726 -6.95 -21.45 -36.78
N GLY A 727 -8.00 -22.10 -36.28
CA GLY A 727 -8.79 -23.08 -37.00
C GLY A 727 -9.70 -23.89 -36.10
N THR A 728 -10.46 -24.80 -36.65
CA THR A 728 -11.26 -25.76 -35.91
C THR A 728 -10.39 -26.85 -35.26
N HIS A 729 -10.95 -27.63 -34.35
CA HIS A 729 -10.24 -28.74 -33.70
C HIS A 729 -9.63 -29.69 -34.73
N ASP A 730 -10.43 -30.11 -35.73
CA ASP A 730 -10.02 -31.11 -36.73
C ASP A 730 -8.94 -30.54 -37.66
N GLU A 731 -9.10 -29.32 -38.16
CA GLU A 731 -8.10 -28.62 -38.99
C GLU A 731 -6.75 -28.50 -38.30
N LEU A 732 -6.73 -28.11 -37.00
CA LEU A 732 -5.50 -27.93 -36.27
C LEU A 732 -4.83 -29.26 -35.88
N VAL A 733 -5.61 -30.33 -35.71
CA VAL A 733 -5.07 -31.68 -35.50
C VAL A 733 -4.42 -32.21 -36.79
N GLU A 734 -5.03 -31.96 -37.95
CA GLU A 734 -4.48 -32.37 -39.26
C GLU A 734 -3.20 -31.61 -39.60
N LYS A 735 -3.09 -30.32 -39.24
CA LYS A 735 -1.89 -29.49 -39.43
C LYS A 735 -0.65 -30.02 -38.70
N LYS A 736 -0.85 -30.85 -37.65
CA LYS A 736 0.21 -31.42 -36.81
C LYS A 736 1.17 -30.35 -36.24
N GLY A 737 0.66 -29.16 -35.96
CA GLY A 737 1.41 -28.03 -35.43
C GLY A 737 1.51 -27.99 -33.89
N ILE A 738 1.55 -26.79 -33.33
CA ILE A 738 1.63 -26.55 -31.88
C ILE A 738 0.41 -27.14 -31.16
N TYR A 739 -0.80 -26.93 -31.71
CA TYR A 739 -2.02 -27.47 -31.14
C TYR A 739 -1.99 -28.99 -31.05
N TYR A 740 -1.59 -29.69 -32.13
CA TYR A 740 -1.44 -31.14 -32.13
C TYR A 740 -0.51 -31.64 -31.02
N GLY A 741 0.63 -30.95 -30.83
CA GLY A 741 1.58 -31.26 -29.76
C GLY A 741 0.93 -31.17 -28.36
N LEU A 742 0.09 -30.13 -28.12
CA LEU A 742 -0.64 -29.97 -26.86
C LEU A 742 -1.68 -31.09 -26.66
N VAL A 743 -2.42 -31.46 -27.72
CA VAL A 743 -3.38 -32.57 -27.69
C VAL A 743 -2.72 -33.90 -27.36
N MET A 744 -1.59 -34.19 -28.00
CA MET A 744 -0.85 -35.46 -27.76
C MET A 744 -0.29 -35.52 -26.34
N ALA A 745 0.32 -34.42 -25.85
CA ALA A 745 0.81 -34.37 -24.49
C ALA A 745 -0.29 -34.59 -23.45
N GLN A 746 -1.50 -34.05 -23.69
CA GLN A 746 -2.63 -34.24 -22.78
C GLN A 746 -3.19 -35.66 -22.84
N ARG A 747 -3.21 -36.29 -24.01
CA ARG A 747 -3.62 -37.70 -24.18
C ARG A 747 -2.65 -38.67 -23.49
N GLU A 748 -1.34 -38.40 -23.57
CA GLU A 748 -0.31 -39.18 -22.86
C GLU A 748 -0.45 -39.05 -21.33
N MET A 749 -0.68 -37.86 -20.83
CA MET A 749 -0.94 -37.66 -19.38
C MET A 749 -2.19 -38.39 -18.91
N SER A 750 -3.27 -38.39 -19.71
CA SER A 750 -4.51 -39.12 -19.37
C SER A 750 -4.28 -40.63 -19.31
N LYS A 751 -3.41 -41.20 -20.17
CA LYS A 751 -3.05 -42.61 -20.14
C LYS A 751 -2.14 -43.02 -18.99
N MET A 752 -1.32 -42.11 -18.50
CA MET A 752 -0.44 -42.36 -17.32
C MET A 752 -1.19 -42.26 -15.99
N GLY A 753 -2.34 -41.57 -15.96
CA GLY A 753 -3.18 -41.41 -14.77
C GLY A 753 -4.35 -42.40 -14.62
N SER A 754 -4.55 -43.25 -15.60
CA SER A 754 -5.47 -44.40 -15.59
C SER A 754 -4.70 -45.71 -15.33
#